data_2d41408df561615f75078455122e2a42
#
_entry.id   2d41408df561615f75078455122e2a42
#
_cell.length_a   1.000
_cell.length_b   1.000
_cell.length_c   1.000
_cell.angle_alpha   90.00
_cell.angle_beta   90.00
_cell.angle_gamma   90.00
#
_symmetry.space_group_name_H-M   'P 1'
#
loop_
_entity.id
_entity.type
_entity.pdbx_description
1 polymer ?
#
loop_
_entity_poly.entity_id
_entity_poly.type
_entity_poly.pdbx_seq_one_letter_code
_entity_poly.pdbx_strand_id
1 'polypeptide(L)'
;MPIFYLAGSIKPRCRCRCRYPYPPTPTPAMPPLLLSLRPSPSACLPLRRLLLFRCFATSSATASTSLGPYHASFACRMALAGIHPHHRIAVGVSGGPDSMALCVLATAWKKAAGRKAAADEEGFVSSAFVDGLLGVVVDHGLRPESADEARLVRDRVRGMGVECEIAGCEWPDGRPKQGHVQEAAREVRYQKLLDICIKQQIGILLIAHHSDDQAELFVLRLSRNSGVLGLAGTAFVSQLFAPYVKYDGENFRRYGILLVRPMLDFSKDDMYKICQGSNQSWVEDPTNNSMMYARNRIRASLRNLSTEGTFLSGVHKLISACRLTRTHVDYTWNMIANQSVSILEYGYAVIDLEKLDPLNVDDLCLSQYLAYILQFVSQRHRPLRGRSARLILDYIRTIPCKAALTVAGCYLCAAPRSKGTKVLVCCSVDWMESSSAEISYKCSYEEQAPPVLEIDQIVLEGCLQSNQFIQNRSTLPFVYSKSSIDVLNKAKDLSIIDDSTLEKLCYLRADEHDKFIVNEHKHEEHDLEETKFPDCNVLSLCPGETCHFMSRFLITWKAPEDLNEICLHENKEYLSKICTVNLNGSLEVRHMADADWLFLAEVCNVRSVEENLSDPKASSGKVEMNNAPQHYRYLQWSAHKALQNLRSIPAAARRTLPVLTNAQGDIVCIPSIGFRCCPSLLIQAVFYPRVPLGGGYSSYL
;
A
#
# COMPACT_ATOMS: atom_id res chain seq x y z
N MET A 1 -48.66 32.39 -24.87
CA MET A 1 -49.97 32.89 -24.42
C MET A 1 -50.75 31.76 -23.80
N PRO A 2 -51.54 32.07 -22.86
CA PRO A 2 -51.28 31.84 -21.41
C PRO A 2 -52.41 31.00 -20.80
N ILE A 3 -52.32 30.76 -19.46
CA ILE A 3 -53.37 31.09 -18.43
C ILE A 3 -53.32 30.01 -17.35
N PHE A 4 -52.83 30.32 -16.16
CA PHE A 4 -53.46 30.70 -14.89
C PHE A 4 -54.37 29.61 -14.25
N TYR A 5 -54.25 29.28 -13.04
CA TYR A 5 -54.47 29.65 -11.62
C TYR A 5 -54.98 28.38 -10.91
N LEU A 6 -54.93 28.09 -9.66
CA LEU A 6 -54.88 28.71 -8.35
C LEU A 6 -54.59 27.66 -7.24
N ALA A 7 -53.86 28.02 -6.30
CA ALA A 7 -53.90 27.96 -4.84
C ALA A 7 -54.87 27.01 -4.12
N GLY A 8 -54.40 26.40 -3.05
CA GLY A 8 -55.17 25.73 -2.01
C GLY A 8 -54.33 25.27 -0.82
N SER A 9 -54.20 26.14 0.15
CA SER A 9 -53.62 25.94 1.48
C SER A 9 -54.57 25.12 2.36
N ILE A 10 -54.07 24.07 3.11
CA ILE A 10 -54.63 23.68 4.41
C ILE A 10 -53.54 22.94 5.20
N LYS A 11 -53.14 23.51 6.37
CA LYS A 11 -52.59 22.80 7.51
C LYS A 11 -53.72 22.22 8.35
N PRO A 12 -53.54 21.12 9.07
CA PRO A 12 -53.61 21.25 10.52
C PRO A 12 -52.49 20.59 11.32
N ARG A 13 -52.25 21.20 12.46
CA ARG A 13 -51.44 20.72 13.58
C ARG A 13 -52.12 19.51 14.26
N CYS A 14 -51.33 18.52 14.63
CA CYS A 14 -51.61 17.71 15.82
C CYS A 14 -50.32 17.45 16.60
N ARG A 15 -50.29 17.95 17.83
CA ARG A 15 -49.35 17.64 18.88
C ARG A 15 -49.75 16.27 19.49
N CYS A 16 -48.83 15.32 19.55
CA CYS A 16 -48.84 14.27 20.59
C CYS A 16 -47.48 14.16 21.21
N ARG A 17 -47.40 14.50 22.50
CA ARG A 17 -46.30 14.18 23.41
C ARG A 17 -46.39 12.69 23.74
N CYS A 18 -45.31 11.95 23.54
CA CYS A 18 -45.03 10.73 24.33
C CYS A 18 -43.57 10.73 24.79
N ARG A 19 -43.43 10.40 26.07
CA ARG A 19 -42.24 10.46 26.91
C ARG A 19 -41.22 9.41 26.48
N TYR A 20 -39.94 9.79 26.58
CA TYR A 20 -38.80 8.87 26.61
C TYR A 20 -38.85 7.91 27.79
N PRO A 21 -38.30 6.68 27.65
CA PRO A 21 -37.23 6.36 28.56
C PRO A 21 -36.04 5.60 27.86
N TYR A 22 -34.85 5.80 28.44
CA TYR A 22 -33.57 5.15 28.41
C TYR A 22 -32.67 5.32 27.16
N PRO A 23 -31.44 5.76 27.39
CA PRO A 23 -30.41 5.83 26.35
C PRO A 23 -29.84 4.45 26.07
N PRO A 24 -29.47 4.14 24.80
CA PRO A 24 -28.69 2.95 24.49
C PRO A 24 -27.27 3.13 25.02
N THR A 25 -26.76 2.08 25.65
CA THR A 25 -25.35 1.92 26.06
C THR A 25 -24.43 2.16 24.87
N PRO A 26 -23.31 2.85 25.04
CA PRO A 26 -22.36 3.06 23.96
C PRO A 26 -21.66 1.73 23.62
N THR A 27 -21.83 1.28 22.41
CA THR A 27 -20.90 0.34 21.77
C THR A 27 -19.49 0.95 21.79
N PRO A 28 -18.44 0.17 22.09
CA PRO A 28 -17.09 0.70 22.08
C PRO A 28 -16.75 1.16 20.66
N ALA A 29 -16.60 2.47 20.50
CA ALA A 29 -16.07 3.07 19.29
C ALA A 29 -14.63 2.59 19.12
N MET A 30 -14.32 1.96 17.99
CA MET A 30 -12.95 1.72 17.57
C MET A 30 -12.20 3.08 17.55
N PRO A 31 -10.95 3.12 18.02
CA PRO A 31 -10.19 4.36 17.99
C PRO A 31 -10.04 4.84 16.55
N PRO A 32 -10.14 6.15 16.31
CA PRO A 32 -9.92 6.70 14.98
C PRO A 32 -8.48 6.40 14.57
N LEU A 33 -8.30 5.74 13.44
CA LEU A 33 -7.04 5.50 12.77
C LEU A 33 -6.28 6.83 12.65
N LEU A 34 -5.22 6.97 13.46
CA LEU A 34 -4.05 7.86 13.31
C LEU A 34 -4.25 9.16 12.48
N LEU A 35 -5.06 10.08 12.95
CA LEU A 35 -5.19 11.41 12.34
C LEU A 35 -5.12 12.56 13.37
N SER A 36 -4.74 12.29 14.63
CA SER A 36 -4.57 13.37 15.61
C SER A 36 -3.41 13.12 16.57
N LEU A 37 -2.19 13.39 16.12
CA LEU A 37 -1.07 13.67 17.01
C LEU A 37 -0.84 15.18 17.02
N ARG A 38 -1.47 15.88 17.98
CA ARG A 38 -0.98 17.18 18.40
C ARG A 38 0.27 16.96 19.24
N PRO A 39 1.43 17.57 18.90
CA PRO A 39 2.59 17.48 19.75
C PRO A 39 2.37 18.32 21.03
N SER A 40 2.51 17.69 22.19
CA SER A 40 2.68 18.43 23.45
C SER A 40 4.08 19.07 23.48
N PRO A 41 4.23 20.31 23.97
CA PRO A 41 5.51 21.01 24.00
C PRO A 41 6.26 20.67 25.27
N SER A 42 7.12 19.68 25.30
CA SER A 42 8.14 19.50 26.33
C SER A 42 9.15 18.41 25.98
N ALA A 43 10.19 18.75 25.27
CA ALA A 43 11.55 18.22 25.40
C ALA A 43 12.45 18.83 24.32
N CYS A 44 12.87 20.07 24.52
CA CYS A 44 13.97 20.66 23.77
C CYS A 44 15.29 20.10 24.29
N LEU A 45 15.93 19.21 23.56
CA LEU A 45 17.36 18.93 23.65
C LEU A 45 18.10 19.72 22.57
N PRO A 46 19.29 20.29 22.84
CA PRO A 46 19.88 21.34 22.01
C PRO A 46 20.49 20.81 20.72
N LEU A 47 19.91 21.18 19.61
CA LEU A 47 20.29 20.87 18.21
C LEU A 47 21.46 21.71 17.72
N ARG A 48 22.62 21.72 18.41
CA ARG A 48 23.83 22.40 17.93
C ARG A 48 24.87 21.56 17.23
N ARG A 49 24.58 20.27 16.94
CA ARG A 49 25.56 19.33 16.32
C ARG A 49 25.24 18.85 14.92
N LEU A 50 24.14 19.25 14.28
CA LEU A 50 23.70 18.73 12.95
C LEU A 50 24.16 19.57 11.75
N LEU A 51 24.93 20.64 11.95
CA LEU A 51 25.46 21.49 10.87
C LEU A 51 26.85 21.06 10.33
N LEU A 52 27.37 19.90 10.72
CA LEU A 52 28.72 19.44 10.34
C LEU A 52 28.78 18.50 9.11
N PHE A 53 27.68 18.22 8.45
CA PHE A 53 27.69 17.28 7.31
C PHE A 53 27.90 17.92 5.93
N ARG A 54 28.41 19.15 5.87
CA ARG A 54 28.77 19.81 4.61
C ARG A 54 30.25 19.76 4.23
N CYS A 55 31.08 19.02 4.94
CA CYS A 55 32.53 18.98 4.77
C CYS A 55 33.09 17.59 4.52
N PHE A 56 32.76 16.94 3.40
CA PHE A 56 33.57 15.85 2.86
C PHE A 56 33.70 15.95 1.33
N ALA A 57 34.19 17.08 0.86
CA ALA A 57 34.85 17.16 -0.43
C ALA A 57 36.08 18.03 -0.23
N THR A 58 37.25 17.46 -0.48
CA THR A 58 38.61 18.00 -0.45
C THR A 58 39.42 17.73 0.84
N SER A 59 40.14 16.61 0.87
CA SER A 59 41.56 16.63 1.17
C SER A 59 42.22 15.38 0.60
N SER A 60 43.12 15.62 -0.30
CA SER A 60 44.13 14.67 -0.77
C SER A 60 45.12 14.41 0.37
N ALA A 61 45.15 13.19 0.90
CA ALA A 61 46.30 12.68 1.63
C ALA A 61 46.21 11.15 1.77
N THR A 62 47.21 10.50 1.19
CA THR A 62 47.80 9.17 1.53
C THR A 62 46.91 8.10 2.14
N ALA A 63 46.71 7.03 1.37
CA ALA A 63 45.89 5.88 1.58
C ALA A 63 46.27 5.02 2.77
N SER A 64 45.56 5.20 3.88
CA SER A 64 45.07 4.08 4.67
C SER A 64 43.55 4.15 4.59
N THR A 65 42.88 3.14 4.03
CA THR A 65 41.43 3.12 3.85
C THR A 65 40.76 2.97 5.21
N SER A 66 40.62 4.09 5.93
CA SER A 66 39.87 4.15 7.17
C SER A 66 38.39 4.02 6.85
N LEU A 67 37.73 2.92 7.23
CA LEU A 67 36.28 2.71 7.08
C LEU A 67 35.44 3.59 8.02
N GLY A 68 36.07 4.32 8.91
CA GLY A 68 35.42 5.18 9.92
C GLY A 68 34.36 6.13 9.36
N PRO A 69 34.63 6.89 8.28
CA PRO A 69 33.64 7.78 7.69
C PRO A 69 32.39 7.07 7.16
N TYR A 70 32.56 5.89 6.53
CA TYR A 70 31.44 5.07 6.04
C TYR A 70 30.57 4.54 7.17
N HIS A 71 31.19 4.06 8.26
CA HIS A 71 30.47 3.62 9.46
C HIS A 71 29.68 4.76 10.11
N ALA A 72 30.28 5.95 10.21
CA ALA A 72 29.60 7.13 10.78
C ALA A 72 28.43 7.57 9.91
N SER A 73 28.61 7.62 8.58
CA SER A 73 27.55 7.97 7.62
C SER A 73 26.41 6.97 7.66
N PHE A 74 26.71 5.67 7.66
CA PHE A 74 25.71 4.61 7.78
C PHE A 74 24.92 4.73 9.09
N ALA A 75 25.57 4.89 10.23
CA ALA A 75 24.91 5.05 11.53
C ALA A 75 24.00 6.28 11.56
N CYS A 76 24.42 7.41 10.96
CA CYS A 76 23.61 8.60 10.83
C CYS A 76 22.36 8.33 9.98
N ARG A 77 22.49 7.63 8.85
CA ARG A 77 21.35 7.26 7.99
C ARG A 77 20.37 6.35 8.71
N MET A 78 20.82 5.35 9.46
CA MET A 78 19.95 4.51 10.26
C MET A 78 19.17 5.31 11.30
N ALA A 79 19.82 6.25 11.98
CA ALA A 79 19.17 7.15 12.95
C ALA A 79 18.13 8.07 12.28
N LEU A 80 18.42 8.61 11.08
CA LEU A 80 17.46 9.41 10.31
C LEU A 80 16.22 8.61 9.90
N ALA A 81 16.35 7.29 9.72
CA ALA A 81 15.23 6.40 9.49
C ALA A 81 14.46 6.04 10.77
N GLY A 82 14.88 6.47 11.95
CA GLY A 82 14.33 6.05 13.24
C GLY A 82 14.73 4.63 13.65
N ILE A 83 15.80 4.07 13.04
CA ILE A 83 16.22 2.68 13.26
C ILE A 83 17.40 2.63 14.22
N HIS A 84 17.26 1.82 15.27
CA HIS A 84 18.25 1.62 16.32
C HIS A 84 18.86 0.20 16.29
N PRO A 85 20.05 0.00 16.87
CA PRO A 85 20.74 -1.29 16.82
C PRO A 85 19.99 -2.46 17.48
N HIS A 86 19.06 -2.23 18.40
CA HIS A 86 18.27 -3.29 19.04
C HIS A 86 17.16 -3.85 18.11
N HIS A 87 16.74 -3.09 17.08
CA HIS A 87 15.72 -3.58 16.16
C HIS A 87 16.17 -4.83 15.39
N ARG A 88 15.23 -5.74 15.12
CA ARG A 88 15.48 -6.89 14.23
C ARG A 88 15.46 -6.43 12.78
N ILE A 89 16.47 -6.83 12.00
CA ILE A 89 16.73 -6.31 10.65
C ILE A 89 17.04 -7.47 9.70
N ALA A 90 16.39 -7.49 8.54
CA ALA A 90 16.77 -8.33 7.41
C ALA A 90 17.61 -7.52 6.39
N VAL A 91 18.56 -8.17 5.75
CA VAL A 91 19.38 -7.60 4.68
C VAL A 91 19.20 -8.45 3.42
N GLY A 92 18.74 -7.83 2.33
CA GLY A 92 18.67 -8.50 1.02
C GLY A 92 20.07 -8.59 0.40
N VAL A 93 20.57 -9.81 0.20
CA VAL A 93 21.95 -10.08 -0.25
C VAL A 93 21.93 -10.73 -1.63
N SER A 94 22.54 -10.07 -2.62
CA SER A 94 22.74 -10.62 -3.96
C SER A 94 24.15 -11.22 -4.20
N GLY A 95 25.07 -11.04 -3.25
CA GLY A 95 26.47 -11.45 -3.39
C GLY A 95 27.35 -10.44 -4.12
N GLY A 96 26.78 -9.46 -4.81
CA GLY A 96 27.53 -8.37 -5.45
C GLY A 96 28.12 -7.38 -4.45
N PRO A 97 29.08 -6.51 -4.89
CA PRO A 97 29.81 -5.61 -3.99
C PRO A 97 28.90 -4.71 -3.17
N ASP A 98 27.77 -4.25 -3.72
CA ASP A 98 26.84 -3.36 -3.04
C ASP A 98 26.20 -4.05 -1.82
N SER A 99 25.67 -5.25 -2.00
CA SER A 99 25.04 -6.03 -0.93
C SER A 99 26.04 -6.52 0.12
N MET A 100 27.26 -6.84 -0.31
CA MET A 100 28.33 -7.26 0.62
C MET A 100 28.81 -6.07 1.45
N ALA A 101 28.98 -4.88 0.86
CA ALA A 101 29.28 -3.64 1.58
C ALA A 101 28.19 -3.30 2.61
N LEU A 102 26.90 -3.47 2.24
CA LEU A 102 25.78 -3.28 3.17
C LEU A 102 25.86 -4.24 4.36
N CYS A 103 26.18 -5.52 4.14
CA CYS A 103 26.37 -6.51 5.22
C CYS A 103 27.52 -6.10 6.15
N VAL A 104 28.66 -5.64 5.60
CA VAL A 104 29.80 -5.16 6.39
C VAL A 104 29.40 -4.00 7.30
N LEU A 105 28.74 -2.97 6.73
CA LEU A 105 28.33 -1.78 7.49
C LEU A 105 27.27 -2.11 8.55
N ALA A 106 26.25 -2.91 8.21
CA ALA A 106 25.20 -3.29 9.15
C ALA A 106 25.75 -4.13 10.31
N THR A 107 26.65 -5.08 10.01
CA THR A 107 27.33 -5.91 11.02
C THR A 107 28.17 -5.07 11.97
N ALA A 108 28.99 -4.16 11.42
CA ALA A 108 29.84 -3.28 12.24
C ALA A 108 29.01 -2.34 13.12
N TRP A 109 27.92 -1.79 12.57
CA TRP A 109 27.01 -0.89 13.30
C TRP A 109 26.34 -1.60 14.48
N LYS A 110 25.83 -2.81 14.31
CA LYS A 110 25.23 -3.60 15.40
C LYS A 110 26.27 -4.03 16.44
N LYS A 111 27.44 -4.54 15.99
CA LYS A 111 28.55 -4.91 16.90
C LYS A 111 29.07 -3.75 17.76
N ALA A 112 29.09 -2.53 17.19
CA ALA A 112 29.52 -1.34 17.94
C ALA A 112 28.57 -0.99 19.10
N ALA A 113 27.28 -1.26 18.94
CA ALA A 113 26.28 -1.05 20.00
C ALA A 113 26.34 -2.16 21.07
N GLY A 114 26.51 -3.43 20.64
CA GLY A 114 26.66 -4.56 21.58
C GLY A 114 27.90 -4.42 22.48
N ARG A 115 29.03 -3.88 21.96
CA ARG A 115 30.22 -3.60 22.78
C ARG A 115 29.98 -2.51 23.83
N LYS A 116 29.11 -1.52 23.57
CA LYS A 116 28.75 -0.52 24.55
C LYS A 116 27.88 -1.09 25.68
N ALA A 117 26.93 -1.96 25.33
CA ALA A 117 26.07 -2.64 26.30
C ALA A 117 26.85 -3.66 27.14
N ALA A 118 27.77 -4.43 26.54
CA ALA A 118 28.60 -5.42 27.24
C ALA A 118 29.69 -4.83 28.14
N ALA A 119 30.03 -3.54 27.99
CA ALA A 119 30.94 -2.86 28.91
C ALA A 119 30.28 -2.57 30.28
N ASP A 120 28.95 -2.65 30.34
CA ASP A 120 28.14 -2.39 31.53
C ASP A 120 27.71 -3.69 32.27
N GLU A 121 27.93 -4.89 31.66
CA GLU A 121 27.53 -6.18 32.26
C GLU A 121 28.67 -7.23 32.15
N GLU A 122 29.19 -7.68 33.32
CA GLU A 122 30.13 -8.80 33.42
C GLU A 122 29.36 -10.12 33.23
N GLY A 123 29.63 -10.84 32.12
CA GLY A 123 29.16 -12.25 31.98
C GLY A 123 28.44 -12.64 30.68
N PHE A 124 28.54 -11.87 29.61
CA PHE A 124 27.82 -12.19 28.35
C PHE A 124 28.53 -13.28 27.55
N VAL A 125 27.81 -14.40 27.31
CA VAL A 125 28.26 -15.47 26.36
C VAL A 125 28.11 -14.92 24.95
N SER A 126 29.23 -14.64 24.27
CA SER A 126 29.22 -14.17 22.88
C SER A 126 28.61 -15.24 21.96
N SER A 127 27.42 -14.98 21.43
CA SER A 127 26.85 -15.81 20.36
C SER A 127 27.74 -15.73 19.09
N ALA A 128 27.80 -16.80 18.31
CA ALA A 128 28.56 -16.84 17.07
C ALA A 128 28.07 -15.83 16.03
N PHE A 129 26.79 -15.44 16.14
CA PHE A 129 26.10 -14.52 15.22
C PHE A 129 25.70 -13.20 15.90
N VAL A 130 25.63 -12.15 15.08
CA VAL A 130 25.17 -10.82 15.50
C VAL A 130 23.66 -10.88 15.72
N ASP A 131 23.24 -10.61 16.94
CA ASP A 131 21.83 -10.66 17.30
C ASP A 131 20.96 -9.70 16.49
N GLY A 132 19.78 -10.18 16.12
CA GLY A 132 18.78 -9.42 15.38
C GLY A 132 19.20 -8.97 13.97
N LEU A 133 20.17 -9.64 13.32
CA LEU A 133 20.58 -9.40 11.93
C LEU A 133 20.48 -10.68 11.12
N LEU A 134 19.63 -10.68 10.06
CA LEU A 134 19.40 -11.81 9.16
C LEU A 134 19.75 -11.43 7.72
N GLY A 135 20.69 -12.13 7.10
CA GLY A 135 20.94 -12.07 5.65
C GLY A 135 19.92 -12.93 4.89
N VAL A 136 19.39 -12.43 3.80
CA VAL A 136 18.47 -13.17 2.92
C VAL A 136 19.00 -13.17 1.51
N VAL A 137 19.38 -14.35 1.00
CA VAL A 137 19.81 -14.57 -0.38
C VAL A 137 18.63 -15.12 -1.17
N VAL A 138 18.28 -14.48 -2.29
CA VAL A 138 17.20 -14.97 -3.17
C VAL A 138 17.83 -15.66 -4.38
N ASP A 139 17.64 -16.98 -4.47
CA ASP A 139 18.03 -17.77 -5.63
C ASP A 139 16.90 -17.78 -6.66
N HIS A 140 17.15 -17.17 -7.82
CA HIS A 140 16.15 -17.08 -8.90
C HIS A 140 15.95 -18.37 -9.70
N GLY A 141 16.89 -19.33 -9.60
CA GLY A 141 16.84 -20.58 -10.37
C GLY A 141 16.90 -20.40 -11.89
N LEU A 142 17.39 -19.25 -12.38
CA LEU A 142 17.41 -18.92 -13.82
C LEU A 142 18.64 -19.49 -14.53
N ARG A 143 19.69 -19.84 -13.81
CA ARG A 143 20.93 -20.45 -14.32
C ARG A 143 21.26 -21.72 -13.53
N PRO A 144 21.93 -22.71 -14.15
CA PRO A 144 22.31 -23.94 -13.43
C PRO A 144 23.17 -23.68 -12.18
N GLU A 145 24.05 -22.66 -12.25
CA GLU A 145 25.02 -22.32 -11.20
C GLU A 145 24.42 -21.49 -10.06
N SER A 146 23.16 -21.01 -10.19
CA SER A 146 22.58 -20.05 -9.26
C SER A 146 22.50 -20.57 -7.82
N ALA A 147 22.22 -21.87 -7.65
CA ALA A 147 22.16 -22.50 -6.33
C ALA A 147 23.54 -22.58 -5.65
N ASP A 148 24.61 -22.83 -6.42
CA ASP A 148 25.98 -22.83 -5.91
C ASP A 148 26.46 -21.44 -5.54
N GLU A 149 26.16 -20.45 -6.38
CA GLU A 149 26.40 -19.03 -6.10
C GLU A 149 25.66 -18.58 -4.81
N ALA A 150 24.39 -18.96 -4.65
CA ALA A 150 23.62 -18.64 -3.45
C ALA A 150 24.23 -19.26 -2.18
N ARG A 151 24.71 -20.51 -2.26
CA ARG A 151 25.42 -21.17 -1.15
C ARG A 151 26.74 -20.45 -0.81
N LEU A 152 27.52 -20.11 -1.81
CA LEU A 152 28.78 -19.37 -1.62
C LEU A 152 28.52 -18.00 -0.95
N VAL A 153 27.51 -17.27 -1.38
CA VAL A 153 27.12 -15.97 -0.79
C VAL A 153 26.68 -16.14 0.65
N ARG A 154 25.80 -17.12 0.93
CA ARG A 154 25.38 -17.45 2.30
C ARG A 154 26.57 -17.70 3.22
N ASP A 155 27.53 -18.51 2.77
CA ASP A 155 28.67 -18.90 3.61
C ASP A 155 29.61 -17.71 3.87
N ARG A 156 29.77 -16.81 2.90
CA ARG A 156 30.49 -15.53 3.09
C ARG A 156 29.79 -14.63 4.13
N VAL A 157 28.46 -14.53 4.06
CA VAL A 157 27.66 -13.73 5.02
C VAL A 157 27.77 -14.33 6.43
N ARG A 158 27.69 -15.64 6.54
CA ARG A 158 27.92 -16.36 7.82
C ARG A 158 29.31 -16.14 8.37
N GLY A 159 30.34 -16.10 7.50
CA GLY A 159 31.71 -15.76 7.87
C GLY A 159 31.87 -14.36 8.48
N MET A 160 30.97 -13.42 8.20
CA MET A 160 30.88 -12.09 8.86
C MET A 160 30.23 -12.16 10.25
N GLY A 161 29.67 -13.31 10.64
CA GLY A 161 28.89 -13.48 11.85
C GLY A 161 27.43 -13.05 11.69
N VAL A 162 26.86 -13.14 10.48
CA VAL A 162 25.46 -12.84 10.20
C VAL A 162 24.75 -14.15 9.85
N GLU A 163 23.63 -14.43 10.54
CA GLU A 163 22.77 -15.54 10.14
C GLU A 163 22.23 -15.30 8.72
N CYS A 164 22.16 -16.37 7.90
CA CYS A 164 21.77 -16.19 6.50
C CYS A 164 20.91 -17.34 6.00
N GLU A 165 19.76 -16.99 5.40
CA GLU A 165 18.77 -17.89 4.80
C GLU A 165 18.78 -17.75 3.27
N ILE A 166 18.56 -18.85 2.53
CA ILE A 166 18.39 -18.85 1.08
C ILE A 166 16.93 -19.08 0.75
N ALA A 167 16.34 -18.19 -0.06
CA ALA A 167 14.99 -18.30 -0.58
C ALA A 167 15.01 -18.68 -2.05
N GLY A 168 14.56 -19.89 -2.41
CA GLY A 168 14.39 -20.31 -3.80
C GLY A 168 13.16 -19.69 -4.44
N CYS A 169 13.28 -19.25 -5.70
CA CYS A 169 12.15 -18.83 -6.52
C CYS A 169 11.54 -20.03 -7.25
N GLU A 170 10.22 -20.11 -7.23
CA GLU A 170 9.44 -21.06 -8.00
C GLU A 170 8.80 -20.33 -9.18
N TRP A 171 8.79 -20.98 -10.34
CA TRP A 171 8.21 -20.46 -11.57
C TRP A 171 7.09 -21.40 -12.02
N PRO A 172 5.88 -21.33 -11.42
CA PRO A 172 4.79 -22.27 -11.69
C PRO A 172 4.34 -22.25 -13.16
N ASP A 173 4.38 -21.09 -13.81
CA ASP A 173 3.99 -20.89 -15.21
C ASP A 173 5.17 -21.04 -16.20
N GLY A 174 6.29 -21.60 -15.72
CA GLY A 174 7.53 -21.69 -16.47
C GLY A 174 8.36 -20.40 -16.41
N ARG A 175 9.53 -20.42 -17.08
CA ARG A 175 10.44 -19.24 -17.08
C ARG A 175 9.77 -18.05 -17.81
N PRO A 176 9.90 -16.82 -17.28
CA PRO A 176 9.36 -15.62 -17.93
C PRO A 176 9.86 -15.46 -19.37
N LYS A 177 9.00 -14.98 -20.27
CA LYS A 177 9.37 -14.68 -21.66
C LYS A 177 10.54 -13.70 -21.73
N GLN A 178 11.40 -13.83 -22.74
CA GLN A 178 12.49 -12.87 -22.99
C GLN A 178 11.91 -11.45 -23.15
N GLY A 179 12.47 -10.47 -22.39
CA GLY A 179 11.98 -9.10 -22.33
C GLY A 179 11.34 -8.73 -20.99
N HIS A 180 10.60 -9.64 -20.34
CA HIS A 180 9.97 -9.41 -19.04
C HIS A 180 10.70 -10.09 -17.86
N VAL A 181 11.77 -10.83 -18.14
CA VAL A 181 12.51 -11.61 -17.12
C VAL A 181 12.97 -10.75 -15.94
N GLN A 182 13.50 -9.54 -16.20
CA GLN A 182 14.01 -8.68 -15.11
C GLN A 182 12.89 -8.13 -14.23
N GLU A 183 11.74 -7.75 -14.78
CA GLU A 183 10.60 -7.24 -14.02
C GLU A 183 10.00 -8.37 -13.18
N ALA A 184 9.71 -9.52 -13.79
CA ALA A 184 9.21 -10.69 -13.08
C ALA A 184 10.18 -11.19 -12.00
N ALA A 185 11.48 -11.30 -12.31
CA ALA A 185 12.50 -11.68 -11.32
C ALA A 185 12.60 -10.67 -10.16
N ARG A 186 12.41 -9.38 -10.45
CA ARG A 186 12.35 -8.34 -9.42
C ARG A 186 11.13 -8.52 -8.51
N GLU A 187 9.95 -8.73 -9.08
CA GLU A 187 8.71 -8.92 -8.32
C GLU A 187 8.80 -10.16 -7.42
N VAL A 188 9.18 -11.31 -7.99
CA VAL A 188 9.35 -12.55 -7.21
C VAL A 188 10.40 -12.39 -6.12
N ARG A 189 11.52 -11.70 -6.38
CA ARG A 189 12.55 -11.41 -5.37
C ARG A 189 11.99 -10.61 -4.19
N TYR A 190 11.25 -9.52 -4.46
CA TYR A 190 10.66 -8.74 -3.38
C TYR A 190 9.62 -9.54 -2.61
N GLN A 191 8.81 -10.35 -3.29
CA GLN A 191 7.85 -11.22 -2.62
C GLN A 191 8.56 -12.22 -1.68
N LYS A 192 9.62 -12.90 -2.13
CA LYS A 192 10.39 -13.84 -1.29
C LYS A 192 11.05 -13.16 -0.09
N LEU A 193 11.61 -11.95 -0.29
CA LEU A 193 12.16 -11.16 0.81
C LEU A 193 11.08 -10.80 1.84
N LEU A 194 9.89 -10.39 1.39
CA LEU A 194 8.76 -10.07 2.26
C LEU A 194 8.25 -11.31 3.00
N ASP A 195 8.12 -12.45 2.32
CA ASP A 195 7.68 -13.72 2.92
C ASP A 195 8.59 -14.14 4.08
N ILE A 196 9.92 -14.02 3.90
CA ILE A 196 10.89 -14.31 4.97
C ILE A 196 10.79 -13.30 6.11
N CYS A 197 10.68 -12.00 5.81
CA CYS A 197 10.51 -10.98 6.83
C CYS A 197 9.28 -11.25 7.69
N ILE A 198 8.15 -11.60 7.07
CA ILE A 198 6.90 -11.93 7.77
C ILE A 198 7.06 -13.20 8.59
N LYS A 199 7.60 -14.28 8.01
CA LYS A 199 7.86 -15.57 8.70
C LYS A 199 8.75 -15.39 9.92
N GLN A 200 9.78 -14.55 9.82
CA GLN A 200 10.76 -14.29 10.88
C GLN A 200 10.35 -13.13 11.81
N GLN A 201 9.17 -12.54 11.61
CA GLN A 201 8.67 -11.39 12.35
C GLN A 201 9.66 -10.20 12.36
N ILE A 202 10.21 -9.86 11.18
CA ILE A 202 11.15 -8.75 10.97
C ILE A 202 10.45 -7.62 10.23
N GLY A 203 10.31 -6.45 10.84
CA GLY A 203 9.64 -5.28 10.27
C GLY A 203 10.54 -4.39 9.40
N ILE A 204 11.85 -4.65 9.32
CA ILE A 204 12.84 -3.80 8.65
C ILE A 204 13.65 -4.62 7.65
N LEU A 205 13.67 -4.19 6.38
CA LEU A 205 14.46 -4.78 5.30
C LEU A 205 15.42 -3.75 4.73
N LEU A 206 16.72 -4.03 4.77
CA LEU A 206 17.75 -3.20 4.13
C LEU A 206 18.06 -3.69 2.72
N ILE A 207 18.19 -2.76 1.78
CA ILE A 207 18.58 -3.02 0.38
C ILE A 207 19.71 -2.07 -0.03
N ALA A 208 20.68 -2.62 -0.76
CA ALA A 208 21.93 -1.98 -1.15
C ALA A 208 21.83 -1.13 -2.42
N HIS A 209 20.90 -0.14 -2.46
CA HIS A 209 20.89 0.87 -3.52
C HIS A 209 21.87 2.00 -3.18
N HIS A 210 22.55 2.53 -4.20
CA HIS A 210 23.60 3.55 -4.07
C HIS A 210 23.34 4.76 -4.98
N SER A 211 24.23 5.77 -4.97
CA SER A 211 24.03 7.04 -5.68
C SER A 211 24.00 6.87 -7.21
N ASP A 212 24.79 5.95 -7.76
CA ASP A 212 24.78 5.72 -9.22
C ASP A 212 23.47 5.09 -9.68
N ASP A 213 22.84 4.22 -8.86
CA ASP A 213 21.47 3.73 -9.12
C ASP A 213 20.44 4.88 -9.17
N GLN A 214 20.65 5.95 -8.39
CA GLN A 214 19.80 7.15 -8.45
C GLN A 214 19.96 7.89 -9.78
N ALA A 215 21.21 8.06 -10.25
CA ALA A 215 21.49 8.69 -11.53
C ALA A 215 20.93 7.87 -12.70
N GLU A 216 21.11 6.53 -12.69
CA GLU A 216 20.52 5.63 -13.69
C GLU A 216 19.00 5.75 -13.73
N LEU A 217 18.34 5.71 -12.56
CA LEU A 217 16.90 5.83 -12.44
C LEU A 217 16.40 7.21 -12.88
N PHE A 218 17.16 8.27 -12.57
CA PHE A 218 16.84 9.64 -12.99
C PHE A 218 16.78 9.74 -14.51
N VAL A 219 17.81 9.29 -15.22
CA VAL A 219 17.84 9.28 -16.69
C VAL A 219 16.71 8.43 -17.27
N LEU A 220 16.47 7.24 -16.74
CA LEU A 220 15.37 6.37 -17.17
C LEU A 220 14.01 7.05 -17.01
N ARG A 221 13.77 7.76 -15.92
CA ARG A 221 12.51 8.48 -15.68
C ARG A 221 12.40 9.75 -16.50
N LEU A 222 13.52 10.40 -16.76
CA LEU A 222 13.62 11.56 -17.64
C LEU A 222 13.22 11.19 -19.08
N SER A 223 13.72 10.06 -19.62
CA SER A 223 13.37 9.56 -20.95
C SER A 223 11.89 9.18 -21.08
N ARG A 224 11.25 8.76 -19.99
CA ARG A 224 9.82 8.46 -19.92
C ARG A 224 8.93 9.67 -19.59
N ASN A 225 9.48 10.87 -19.64
CA ASN A 225 8.82 12.12 -19.31
C ASN A 225 8.10 12.11 -17.94
N SER A 226 8.72 11.48 -16.94
CA SER A 226 8.21 11.49 -15.57
C SER A 226 8.31 12.90 -14.98
N GLY A 227 7.25 13.40 -14.35
CA GLY A 227 7.26 14.71 -13.71
C GLY A 227 8.23 14.79 -12.52
N VAL A 228 8.30 15.96 -11.88
CA VAL A 228 9.22 16.25 -10.77
C VAL A 228 9.18 15.20 -9.64
N LEU A 229 7.99 14.68 -9.32
CA LEU A 229 7.84 13.64 -8.29
C LEU A 229 8.53 12.33 -8.68
N GLY A 230 8.52 11.99 -9.98
CA GLY A 230 9.27 10.87 -10.52
C GLY A 230 10.77 11.11 -10.49
N LEU A 231 11.22 12.31 -10.85
CA LEU A 231 12.64 12.69 -10.89
C LEU A 231 13.29 12.77 -9.50
N ALA A 232 12.53 12.80 -8.42
CA ALA A 232 13.03 12.71 -7.04
C ALA A 232 13.79 11.39 -6.72
N GLY A 233 13.81 10.43 -7.65
CA GLY A 233 14.53 9.18 -7.49
C GLY A 233 13.81 8.16 -6.59
N THR A 234 14.56 7.25 -6.01
CA THR A 234 14.07 6.24 -5.07
C THR A 234 14.00 6.82 -3.66
N ALA A 235 12.95 6.50 -2.91
CA ALA A 235 12.83 6.86 -1.51
C ALA A 235 13.94 6.23 -0.66
N PHE A 236 14.40 6.94 0.34
CA PHE A 236 15.32 6.45 1.36
C PHE A 236 14.66 5.36 2.21
N VAL A 237 13.46 5.66 2.72
CA VAL A 237 12.58 4.69 3.38
C VAL A 237 11.30 4.57 2.58
N SER A 238 10.76 3.38 2.44
CA SER A 238 9.44 3.14 1.88
C SER A 238 8.77 1.98 2.58
N GLN A 239 7.48 2.12 2.91
CA GLN A 239 6.69 1.04 3.48
C GLN A 239 6.16 0.15 2.35
N LEU A 240 6.29 -1.16 2.52
CA LEU A 240 5.83 -2.17 1.57
C LEU A 240 4.74 -3.01 2.21
N PHE A 241 3.68 -3.27 1.45
CA PHE A 241 2.58 -4.14 1.85
C PHE A 241 2.59 -5.37 0.95
N ALA A 242 2.70 -6.54 1.56
CA ALA A 242 2.74 -7.79 0.80
C ALA A 242 1.40 -8.01 0.06
N PRO A 243 1.42 -8.38 -1.23
CA PRO A 243 0.21 -8.69 -1.99
C PRO A 243 -0.51 -9.92 -1.43
N TYR A 244 0.24 -10.91 -0.99
CA TYR A 244 -0.28 -12.17 -0.43
C TYR A 244 0.52 -12.53 0.81
N VAL A 245 -0.15 -12.78 1.92
CA VAL A 245 0.48 -13.27 3.15
C VAL A 245 0.00 -14.69 3.37
N LYS A 246 0.90 -15.66 3.16
CA LYS A 246 0.62 -17.09 3.39
C LYS A 246 0.63 -17.48 4.87
N TYR A 247 1.17 -16.63 5.73
CA TYR A 247 1.35 -16.90 7.16
C TYR A 247 0.48 -15.96 7.98
N ASP A 248 0.07 -16.43 9.16
CA ASP A 248 -0.67 -15.67 10.14
C ASP A 248 0.16 -14.50 10.66
N GLY A 249 -0.11 -13.34 10.13
CA GLY A 249 0.64 -12.11 10.39
C GLY A 249 -0.27 -10.90 10.30
N GLU A 250 -1.36 -10.87 11.11
CA GLU A 250 -2.32 -9.78 11.12
C GLU A 250 -1.63 -8.42 11.27
N ASN A 251 -0.54 -8.38 12.04
CA ASN A 251 0.28 -7.20 12.26
C ASN A 251 1.01 -6.73 11.00
N PHE A 252 1.63 -7.62 10.23
CA PHE A 252 2.34 -7.25 9.00
C PHE A 252 1.40 -6.82 7.87
N ARG A 253 0.14 -7.28 7.87
CA ARG A 253 -0.88 -6.78 6.94
C ARG A 253 -1.22 -5.33 7.22
N ARG A 254 -1.34 -4.97 8.49
CA ARG A 254 -1.70 -3.63 8.91
C ARG A 254 -0.56 -2.64 8.75
N TYR A 255 0.67 -3.03 9.11
CA TYR A 255 1.81 -2.12 9.23
C TYR A 255 2.83 -2.28 8.10
N GLY A 256 2.76 -3.35 7.32
CA GLY A 256 3.73 -3.64 6.26
C GLY A 256 5.15 -3.82 6.78
N ILE A 257 6.13 -3.67 5.89
CA ILE A 257 7.56 -3.77 6.18
C ILE A 257 8.25 -2.50 5.70
N LEU A 258 9.16 -1.95 6.50
CA LEU A 258 9.97 -0.79 6.12
C LEU A 258 11.16 -1.24 5.28
N LEU A 259 11.15 -0.86 4.01
CA LEU A 259 12.27 -1.03 3.09
C LEU A 259 13.19 0.19 3.17
N VAL A 260 14.41 0.01 3.64
CA VAL A 260 15.37 1.08 3.91
C VAL A 260 16.60 0.94 3.00
N ARG A 261 17.09 2.06 2.48
CA ARG A 261 18.23 2.14 1.55
C ARG A 261 19.29 3.08 2.13
N PRO A 262 20.10 2.59 3.09
CA PRO A 262 20.97 3.48 3.86
C PRO A 262 22.19 4.01 3.08
N MET A 263 22.48 3.43 1.90
CA MET A 263 23.68 3.77 1.11
C MET A 263 23.38 4.64 -0.11
N LEU A 264 22.21 5.33 -0.18
CA LEU A 264 21.83 6.13 -1.35
C LEU A 264 22.77 7.31 -1.67
N ASP A 265 23.62 7.71 -0.74
CA ASP A 265 24.61 8.77 -0.94
C ASP A 265 26.03 8.24 -1.22
N PHE A 266 26.24 6.92 -1.16
CA PHE A 266 27.52 6.29 -1.44
C PHE A 266 27.62 5.99 -2.94
N SER A 267 28.81 6.18 -3.51
CA SER A 267 29.10 5.83 -4.90
C SER A 267 29.36 4.32 -5.05
N LYS A 268 29.36 3.85 -6.29
CA LYS A 268 29.77 2.48 -6.62
C LYS A 268 31.23 2.20 -6.20
N ASP A 269 32.09 3.19 -6.35
CA ASP A 269 33.51 3.08 -5.92
C ASP A 269 33.62 2.97 -4.40
N ASP A 270 32.74 3.61 -3.65
CA ASP A 270 32.71 3.44 -2.18
C ASP A 270 32.33 2.01 -1.79
N MET A 271 31.43 1.34 -2.55
CA MET A 271 31.10 -0.08 -2.30
C MET A 271 32.34 -0.96 -2.43
N TYR A 272 33.14 -0.76 -3.49
CA TYR A 272 34.41 -1.47 -3.65
C TYR A 272 35.39 -1.17 -2.54
N LYS A 273 35.56 0.10 -2.16
CA LYS A 273 36.46 0.50 -1.05
C LYS A 273 36.05 -0.12 0.28
N ILE A 274 34.75 -0.20 0.58
CA ILE A 274 34.23 -0.82 1.80
C ILE A 274 34.55 -2.32 1.80
N CYS A 275 34.29 -3.02 0.70
CA CYS A 275 34.58 -4.45 0.57
C CYS A 275 36.06 -4.72 0.68
N GLN A 276 36.92 -3.97 -0.02
CA GLN A 276 38.37 -4.11 0.01
C GLN A 276 38.95 -3.81 1.40
N GLY A 277 38.53 -2.70 2.02
CA GLY A 277 38.97 -2.28 3.35
C GLY A 277 38.57 -3.24 4.47
N SER A 278 37.52 -4.06 4.26
CA SER A 278 37.08 -5.11 5.18
C SER A 278 37.56 -6.51 4.76
N ASN A 279 38.37 -6.63 3.72
CA ASN A 279 38.81 -7.90 3.12
C ASN A 279 37.62 -8.82 2.76
N GLN A 280 36.51 -8.25 2.30
CA GLN A 280 35.31 -8.99 1.94
C GLN A 280 35.27 -9.24 0.44
N SER A 281 35.22 -10.51 0.03
CA SER A 281 35.08 -10.93 -1.37
C SER A 281 33.60 -10.83 -1.81
N TRP A 282 33.37 -10.59 -3.12
CA TRP A 282 32.06 -10.52 -3.74
C TRP A 282 31.98 -11.36 -5.01
N VAL A 283 30.79 -11.48 -5.60
CA VAL A 283 30.54 -12.11 -6.90
C VAL A 283 30.15 -11.01 -7.90
N GLU A 284 30.64 -11.10 -9.11
CA GLU A 284 30.19 -10.22 -10.21
C GLU A 284 29.29 -11.00 -11.16
N ASP A 285 28.06 -10.51 -11.34
CA ASP A 285 27.10 -11.09 -12.28
C ASP A 285 27.43 -10.64 -13.71
N PRO A 286 27.78 -11.56 -14.63
CA PRO A 286 28.13 -11.22 -16.02
C PRO A 286 26.97 -10.59 -16.79
N THR A 287 25.73 -10.78 -16.38
CA THR A 287 24.54 -10.17 -17.02
C THR A 287 24.49 -8.66 -16.85
N ASN A 288 25.21 -8.09 -15.88
CA ASN A 288 25.32 -6.64 -15.67
C ASN A 288 25.96 -5.89 -16.86
N ASN A 289 26.62 -6.58 -17.76
CA ASN A 289 27.26 -5.99 -18.95
C ASN A 289 26.38 -6.08 -20.21
N SER A 290 25.20 -6.71 -20.16
CA SER A 290 24.32 -6.85 -21.32
C SER A 290 23.64 -5.54 -21.71
N MET A 291 23.91 -5.05 -22.93
CA MET A 291 23.32 -3.81 -23.48
C MET A 291 21.85 -3.95 -23.90
N MET A 292 21.27 -5.12 -23.81
CA MET A 292 19.83 -5.34 -24.06
C MET A 292 18.97 -4.55 -23.09
N TYR A 293 19.45 -4.34 -21.88
CA TYR A 293 18.69 -3.70 -20.81
C TYR A 293 18.94 -2.20 -20.73
N ALA A 294 17.88 -1.39 -20.68
CA ALA A 294 17.95 0.06 -20.61
C ALA A 294 18.87 0.57 -19.48
N ARG A 295 18.80 -0.05 -18.28
CA ARG A 295 19.67 0.34 -17.17
C ARG A 295 21.15 0.13 -17.47
N ASN A 296 21.52 -0.97 -18.11
CA ASN A 296 22.90 -1.24 -18.45
C ASN A 296 23.43 -0.27 -19.52
N ARG A 297 22.59 0.09 -20.52
CA ARG A 297 22.93 1.11 -21.52
C ARG A 297 23.14 2.47 -20.85
N ILE A 298 22.19 2.89 -19.99
CA ILE A 298 22.29 4.17 -19.25
C ILE A 298 23.56 4.18 -18.39
N ARG A 299 23.85 3.08 -17.68
CA ARG A 299 25.06 2.92 -16.87
C ARG A 299 26.34 3.11 -17.69
N ALA A 300 26.42 2.48 -18.86
CA ALA A 300 27.55 2.65 -19.77
C ALA A 300 27.68 4.09 -20.26
N SER A 301 26.57 4.73 -20.67
CA SER A 301 26.56 6.14 -21.10
C SER A 301 26.96 7.09 -19.96
N LEU A 302 26.47 6.88 -18.74
CA LEU A 302 26.85 7.67 -17.57
C LEU A 302 28.34 7.55 -17.26
N ARG A 303 28.92 6.34 -17.31
CA ARG A 303 30.38 6.14 -17.12
C ARG A 303 31.21 6.92 -18.15
N ASN A 304 30.81 6.87 -19.42
CA ASN A 304 31.51 7.58 -20.49
C ASN A 304 31.46 9.10 -20.31
N LEU A 305 30.34 9.64 -19.80
CA LEU A 305 30.14 11.08 -19.59
C LEU A 305 30.71 11.58 -18.25
N SER A 306 31.04 10.69 -17.33
CA SER A 306 31.48 11.03 -15.98
C SER A 306 32.98 11.34 -15.86
N THR A 307 33.73 11.30 -16.98
CA THR A 307 35.17 11.55 -16.97
C THR A 307 35.54 12.94 -16.44
N GLU A 308 34.63 13.89 -16.45
CA GLU A 308 34.83 15.27 -15.96
C GLU A 308 34.34 15.52 -14.49
N GLY A 309 33.84 14.54 -13.77
CA GLY A 309 33.46 14.66 -12.36
C GLY A 309 32.28 15.61 -12.01
N THR A 310 32.04 16.62 -12.82
CA THR A 310 31.01 17.67 -12.59
C THR A 310 29.60 17.20 -12.96
N PHE A 311 29.47 16.36 -13.99
CA PHE A 311 28.19 15.91 -14.53
C PHE A 311 27.36 15.14 -13.49
N LEU A 312 27.89 14.07 -12.86
CA LEU A 312 27.16 13.32 -11.86
C LEU A 312 26.81 14.16 -10.63
N SER A 313 27.70 15.06 -10.21
CA SER A 313 27.42 16.01 -9.15
C SER A 313 26.22 16.91 -9.48
N GLY A 314 26.12 17.40 -10.72
CA GLY A 314 24.98 18.15 -11.23
C GLY A 314 23.68 17.34 -11.18
N VAL A 315 23.71 16.09 -11.65
CA VAL A 315 22.56 15.17 -11.59
C VAL A 315 22.08 14.94 -10.16
N HIS A 316 23.00 14.72 -9.21
CA HIS A 316 22.65 14.51 -7.79
C HIS A 316 22.08 15.78 -7.14
N LYS A 317 22.60 16.97 -7.47
CA LYS A 317 22.00 18.25 -7.01
C LYS A 317 20.58 18.40 -7.52
N LEU A 318 20.33 18.05 -8.78
CA LEU A 318 19.01 18.12 -9.40
C LEU A 318 18.03 17.11 -8.74
N ILE A 319 18.46 15.87 -8.50
CA ILE A 319 17.66 14.87 -7.75
C ILE A 319 17.30 15.43 -6.37
N SER A 320 18.26 16.03 -5.65
CA SER A 320 18.05 16.61 -4.33
C SER A 320 17.04 17.76 -4.35
N ALA A 321 17.10 18.62 -5.38
CA ALA A 321 16.12 19.69 -5.57
C ALA A 321 14.71 19.15 -5.89
N CYS A 322 14.60 18.05 -6.67
CA CYS A 322 13.33 17.36 -6.91
C CYS A 322 12.78 16.73 -5.62
N ARG A 323 13.65 16.19 -4.74
CA ARG A 323 13.25 15.64 -3.43
C ARG A 323 12.65 16.69 -2.51
N LEU A 324 13.23 17.91 -2.46
CA LEU A 324 12.65 19.01 -1.70
C LEU A 324 11.21 19.33 -2.15
N THR A 325 11.00 19.42 -3.46
CA THR A 325 9.67 19.66 -4.02
C THR A 325 8.73 18.50 -3.66
N ARG A 326 9.18 17.25 -3.75
CA ARG A 326 8.38 16.08 -3.39
C ARG A 326 7.99 16.08 -1.91
N THR A 327 8.91 16.34 -1.01
CA THR A 327 8.63 16.41 0.45
C THR A 327 7.55 17.44 0.76
N HIS A 328 7.59 18.59 0.09
CA HIS A 328 6.55 19.62 0.24
C HIS A 328 5.19 19.13 -0.29
N VAL A 329 5.15 18.47 -1.45
CA VAL A 329 3.91 17.93 -2.02
C VAL A 329 3.33 16.85 -1.09
N ASP A 330 4.20 15.96 -0.57
CA ASP A 330 3.78 14.89 0.34
C ASP A 330 3.24 15.44 1.67
N TYR A 331 3.80 16.53 2.20
CA TYR A 331 3.27 17.25 3.36
C TYR A 331 1.91 17.91 3.04
N THR A 332 1.85 18.65 1.93
CA THR A 332 0.66 19.44 1.55
C THR A 332 -0.55 18.56 1.29
N TRP A 333 -0.40 17.47 0.51
CA TRP A 333 -1.53 16.57 0.23
C TRP A 333 -2.06 15.94 1.52
N ASN A 334 -1.19 15.59 2.46
CA ASN A 334 -1.59 15.00 3.75
C ASN A 334 -2.42 15.99 4.58
N MET A 335 -1.97 17.26 4.66
CA MET A 335 -2.72 18.32 5.34
C MET A 335 -4.11 18.51 4.72
N ILE A 336 -4.20 18.55 3.39
CA ILE A 336 -5.47 18.71 2.65
C ILE A 336 -6.37 17.50 2.89
N ALA A 337 -5.83 16.28 2.82
CA ALA A 337 -6.61 15.04 3.01
C ALA A 337 -7.25 14.99 4.40
N ASN A 338 -6.51 15.34 5.43
CA ASN A 338 -7.00 15.37 6.81
C ASN A 338 -8.19 16.32 7.02
N GLN A 339 -8.30 17.37 6.20
CA GLN A 339 -9.37 18.38 6.31
C GLN A 339 -10.57 18.07 5.43
N SER A 340 -10.34 17.49 4.24
CA SER A 340 -11.34 17.43 3.16
C SER A 340 -11.87 16.04 2.84
N VAL A 341 -11.24 14.95 3.34
CA VAL A 341 -11.65 13.58 3.04
C VAL A 341 -12.26 12.89 4.24
N SER A 342 -13.37 12.19 4.01
CA SER A 342 -13.97 11.27 4.96
C SER A 342 -13.99 9.87 4.35
N ILE A 343 -13.37 8.90 5.03
CA ILE A 343 -13.40 7.48 4.65
C ILE A 343 -14.53 6.82 5.41
N LEU A 344 -15.35 6.04 4.71
CA LEU A 344 -16.49 5.33 5.29
C LEU A 344 -16.18 3.84 5.40
N GLU A 345 -16.77 3.19 6.41
CA GLU A 345 -16.60 1.76 6.75
C GLU A 345 -16.96 0.78 5.62
N TYR A 346 -17.72 1.25 4.63
CA TYR A 346 -18.10 0.45 3.45
C TYR A 346 -17.13 0.63 2.26
N GLY A 347 -15.96 1.23 2.49
CA GLY A 347 -14.88 1.30 1.49
C GLY A 347 -15.04 2.37 0.42
N TYR A 348 -15.80 3.41 0.67
CA TYR A 348 -15.87 4.58 -0.20
C TYR A 348 -15.38 5.85 0.51
N ALA A 349 -15.02 6.86 -0.25
CA ALA A 349 -14.59 8.14 0.27
C ALA A 349 -15.53 9.27 -0.14
N VAL A 350 -15.59 10.30 0.68
CA VAL A 350 -16.30 11.56 0.38
C VAL A 350 -15.30 12.70 0.45
N ILE A 351 -15.15 13.43 -0.66
CA ILE A 351 -14.32 14.64 -0.76
C ILE A 351 -15.22 15.85 -0.59
N ASP A 352 -14.93 16.69 0.39
CA ASP A 352 -15.60 17.96 0.63
C ASP A 352 -14.89 19.06 -0.18
N LEU A 353 -15.55 19.56 -1.25
CA LEU A 353 -14.97 20.53 -2.18
C LEU A 353 -14.83 21.94 -1.57
N GLU A 354 -15.67 22.29 -0.60
CA GLU A 354 -15.59 23.58 0.10
C GLU A 354 -14.35 23.62 0.99
N LYS A 355 -14.03 22.50 1.66
CA LYS A 355 -12.83 22.36 2.49
C LYS A 355 -11.56 22.16 1.68
N LEU A 356 -11.67 21.47 0.54
CA LEU A 356 -10.55 21.21 -0.36
C LEU A 356 -10.10 22.50 -1.06
N ASP A 357 -11.06 23.37 -1.44
CA ASP A 357 -10.83 24.58 -2.25
C ASP A 357 -9.92 24.31 -3.47
N PRO A 358 -10.37 23.45 -4.41
CA PRO A 358 -9.50 22.92 -5.45
C PRO A 358 -8.99 23.95 -6.45
N LEU A 359 -9.55 25.16 -6.45
CA LEU A 359 -9.09 26.27 -7.31
C LEU A 359 -7.82 26.91 -6.77
N ASN A 360 -7.59 26.87 -5.46
CA ASN A 360 -6.45 27.47 -4.78
C ASN A 360 -5.33 26.46 -4.45
N VAL A 361 -5.51 25.16 -4.76
CA VAL A 361 -4.47 24.15 -4.61
C VAL A 361 -3.71 23.97 -5.92
N ASP A 362 -2.36 23.87 -5.83
CA ASP A 362 -1.48 23.64 -6.98
C ASP A 362 -1.81 22.31 -7.68
N ASP A 363 -1.70 22.28 -9.00
CA ASP A 363 -1.95 21.09 -9.84
C ASP A 363 -1.17 19.88 -9.36
N LEU A 364 0.09 20.07 -8.98
CA LEU A 364 0.96 18.99 -8.54
C LEU A 364 0.47 18.37 -7.21
N CYS A 365 0.13 19.21 -6.23
CA CYS A 365 -0.40 18.77 -4.94
C CYS A 365 -1.79 18.13 -5.09
N LEU A 366 -2.67 18.75 -5.87
CA LEU A 366 -4.02 18.26 -6.11
C LEU A 366 -4.00 16.93 -6.89
N SER A 367 -3.13 16.78 -7.90
CA SER A 367 -2.96 15.52 -8.63
C SER A 367 -2.51 14.39 -7.72
N GLN A 368 -1.56 14.65 -6.83
CA GLN A 368 -1.05 13.65 -5.88
C GLN A 368 -2.11 13.27 -4.84
N TYR A 369 -2.84 14.24 -4.32
CA TYR A 369 -3.98 14.06 -3.43
C TYR A 369 -5.04 13.13 -4.04
N LEU A 370 -5.46 13.43 -5.28
CA LEU A 370 -6.46 12.63 -5.99
C LEU A 370 -5.92 11.23 -6.31
N ALA A 371 -4.66 11.13 -6.73
CA ALA A 371 -4.03 9.84 -7.02
C ALA A 371 -4.04 8.90 -5.80
N TYR A 372 -3.73 9.41 -4.61
CA TYR A 372 -3.75 8.62 -3.38
C TYR A 372 -5.16 8.21 -2.95
N ILE A 373 -6.16 9.09 -3.09
CA ILE A 373 -7.56 8.73 -2.76
C ILE A 373 -8.07 7.65 -3.72
N LEU A 374 -7.83 7.81 -5.03
CA LEU A 374 -8.26 6.81 -6.01
C LEU A 374 -7.55 5.47 -5.80
N GLN A 375 -6.25 5.48 -5.54
CA GLN A 375 -5.49 4.27 -5.24
C GLN A 375 -6.03 3.58 -3.97
N PHE A 376 -6.31 4.35 -2.93
CA PHE A 376 -6.86 3.83 -1.67
C PHE A 376 -8.23 3.18 -1.85
N VAL A 377 -9.13 3.83 -2.59
CA VAL A 377 -10.49 3.33 -2.82
C VAL A 377 -10.50 2.14 -3.76
N SER A 378 -9.70 2.15 -4.84
CA SER A 378 -9.64 1.08 -5.84
C SER A 378 -8.63 -0.02 -5.53
N GLN A 379 -7.65 0.23 -4.66
CA GLN A 379 -6.50 -0.64 -4.37
C GLN A 379 -5.67 -1.01 -5.61
N ARG A 380 -5.69 -0.15 -6.64
CA ARG A 380 -4.90 -0.34 -7.87
C ARG A 380 -3.41 -0.25 -7.62
N HIS A 381 -2.63 -1.13 -8.29
CA HIS A 381 -1.17 -1.06 -8.28
C HIS A 381 -0.60 0.06 -9.15
N ARG A 382 -1.28 0.41 -10.24
CA ARG A 382 -0.79 1.39 -11.21
C ARG A 382 -1.17 2.82 -10.80
N PRO A 383 -0.22 3.76 -10.72
CA PRO A 383 -0.51 5.14 -10.40
C PRO A 383 -1.28 5.85 -11.52
N LEU A 384 -2.04 6.88 -11.13
CA LEU A 384 -2.72 7.78 -12.07
C LEU A 384 -1.69 8.55 -12.92
N ARG A 385 -1.83 8.55 -14.25
CA ARG A 385 -0.86 9.19 -15.17
C ARG A 385 -1.53 9.93 -16.31
N GLY A 386 -0.82 10.89 -16.86
CA GLY A 386 -1.09 11.52 -18.15
C GLY A 386 -2.49 12.10 -18.31
N ARG A 387 -3.24 11.63 -19.32
CA ARG A 387 -4.58 12.13 -19.68
C ARG A 387 -5.58 11.96 -18.54
N SER A 388 -5.54 10.84 -17.84
CA SER A 388 -6.45 10.56 -16.72
C SER A 388 -6.23 11.54 -15.55
N ALA A 389 -4.99 11.96 -15.30
CA ALA A 389 -4.68 12.94 -14.27
C ALA A 389 -5.27 14.33 -14.59
N ARG A 390 -5.19 14.76 -15.86
CA ARG A 390 -5.81 16.03 -16.30
C ARG A 390 -7.32 15.97 -16.18
N LEU A 391 -7.94 14.90 -16.67
CA LEU A 391 -9.38 14.72 -16.66
C LEU A 391 -9.96 14.82 -15.23
N ILE A 392 -9.29 14.23 -14.24
CA ILE A 392 -9.78 14.29 -12.86
C ILE A 392 -9.55 15.67 -12.23
N LEU A 393 -8.48 16.39 -12.58
CA LEU A 393 -8.26 17.75 -12.12
C LEU A 393 -9.38 18.69 -12.61
N ASP A 394 -9.71 18.61 -13.91
CA ASP A 394 -10.80 19.40 -14.51
C ASP A 394 -12.15 19.06 -13.86
N TYR A 395 -12.39 17.77 -13.61
CA TYR A 395 -13.60 17.30 -12.95
C TYR A 395 -13.76 17.87 -11.52
N ILE A 396 -12.72 17.79 -10.70
CA ILE A 396 -12.76 18.25 -9.30
C ILE A 396 -12.88 19.78 -9.19
N ARG A 397 -12.36 20.53 -10.18
CA ARG A 397 -12.48 21.99 -10.24
C ARG A 397 -13.83 22.49 -10.74
N THR A 398 -14.67 21.59 -11.26
CA THR A 398 -16.02 21.93 -11.69
C THR A 398 -16.97 21.93 -10.50
N ILE A 399 -17.23 23.09 -9.91
CA ILE A 399 -18.12 23.28 -8.77
C ILE A 399 -19.35 24.07 -9.19
N PRO A 400 -20.57 23.62 -8.87
CA PRO A 400 -20.94 22.36 -8.21
C PRO A 400 -20.76 21.14 -9.13
N CYS A 401 -20.38 20.00 -8.53
CA CYS A 401 -20.27 18.74 -9.25
C CYS A 401 -21.64 18.28 -9.76
N LYS A 402 -21.79 18.12 -11.08
CA LYS A 402 -23.07 17.73 -11.72
C LYS A 402 -22.95 16.43 -12.51
N ALA A 403 -21.77 16.09 -12.99
CA ALA A 403 -21.51 14.92 -13.82
C ALA A 403 -20.96 13.76 -12.99
N ALA A 404 -20.98 12.55 -13.56
CA ALA A 404 -20.25 11.40 -13.05
C ALA A 404 -19.00 11.16 -13.92
N LEU A 405 -17.97 10.58 -13.31
CA LEU A 405 -16.71 10.25 -13.97
C LEU A 405 -16.22 8.88 -13.51
N THR A 406 -15.86 8.00 -14.47
CA THR A 406 -15.16 6.75 -14.17
C THR A 406 -13.70 6.89 -14.57
N VAL A 407 -12.80 6.76 -13.60
CA VAL A 407 -11.35 6.92 -13.82
C VAL A 407 -10.56 6.10 -12.79
N ALA A 408 -9.47 5.48 -13.23
CA ALA A 408 -8.53 4.76 -12.38
C ALA A 408 -9.19 3.71 -11.44
N GLY A 409 -10.20 2.96 -11.94
CA GLY A 409 -10.92 1.96 -11.16
C GLY A 409 -11.88 2.55 -10.11
N CYS A 410 -12.17 3.84 -10.19
CA CYS A 410 -13.13 4.51 -9.33
C CYS A 410 -14.25 5.17 -10.15
N TYR A 411 -15.45 5.17 -9.56
CA TYR A 411 -16.61 5.92 -10.01
C TYR A 411 -16.79 7.13 -9.08
N LEU A 412 -16.80 8.32 -9.66
CA LEU A 412 -16.97 9.60 -8.96
C LEU A 412 -18.32 10.22 -9.33
N CYS A 413 -19.04 10.72 -8.37
CA CYS A 413 -20.29 11.47 -8.60
C CYS A 413 -20.57 12.44 -7.44
N ALA A 414 -21.54 13.33 -7.61
CA ALA A 414 -21.99 14.19 -6.52
C ALA A 414 -22.53 13.33 -5.35
N ALA A 415 -22.09 13.62 -4.13
CA ALA A 415 -22.62 12.94 -2.95
C ALA A 415 -24.11 13.29 -2.75
N PRO A 416 -24.95 12.32 -2.37
CA PRO A 416 -26.37 12.55 -2.14
C PRO A 416 -26.61 13.72 -1.17
N ARG A 417 -27.57 14.59 -1.46
CA ARG A 417 -27.96 15.75 -0.65
C ARG A 417 -26.91 16.86 -0.50
N SER A 418 -25.74 16.76 -1.14
CA SER A 418 -24.68 17.77 -1.04
C SER A 418 -24.87 18.97 -1.99
N LYS A 419 -25.84 18.95 -2.90
CA LYS A 419 -26.00 19.95 -3.97
C LYS A 419 -24.74 20.14 -4.84
N GLY A 420 -23.86 19.11 -4.89
CA GLY A 420 -22.63 19.11 -5.67
C GLY A 420 -21.42 19.75 -4.97
N THR A 421 -21.50 20.06 -3.68
CA THR A 421 -20.35 20.54 -2.89
C THR A 421 -19.47 19.40 -2.35
N LYS A 422 -19.94 18.15 -2.48
CA LYS A 422 -19.18 16.96 -2.07
C LYS A 422 -19.17 15.94 -3.20
N VAL A 423 -18.00 15.31 -3.40
CA VAL A 423 -17.80 14.23 -4.37
C VAL A 423 -17.69 12.91 -3.64
N LEU A 424 -18.52 11.96 -4.05
CA LEU A 424 -18.46 10.57 -3.66
C LEU A 424 -17.45 9.84 -4.56
N VAL A 425 -16.53 9.09 -3.97
CA VAL A 425 -15.55 8.25 -4.67
C VAL A 425 -15.79 6.80 -4.28
N CYS A 426 -16.26 5.98 -5.22
CA CYS A 426 -16.52 4.56 -5.04
C CYS A 426 -15.59 3.73 -5.93
N CYS A 427 -15.25 2.51 -5.53
CA CYS A 427 -14.58 1.57 -6.41
C CYS A 427 -15.52 1.13 -7.53
N SER A 428 -15.02 1.00 -8.76
CA SER A 428 -15.77 0.44 -9.90
C SER A 428 -15.47 -1.05 -10.03
N VAL A 429 -16.52 -1.86 -10.11
CA VAL A 429 -16.40 -3.32 -10.26
C VAL A 429 -16.01 -3.69 -11.69
N ASP A 430 -16.45 -2.92 -12.69
CA ASP A 430 -16.24 -3.20 -14.11
C ASP A 430 -14.75 -3.21 -14.52
N TRP A 431 -13.89 -2.76 -13.61
CA TRP A 431 -12.46 -2.63 -13.85
C TRP A 431 -11.63 -3.77 -13.27
N MET A 432 -12.19 -4.62 -12.42
CA MET A 432 -11.42 -5.66 -11.76
C MET A 432 -11.06 -6.76 -12.74
N GLU A 433 -9.78 -6.78 -13.13
CA GLU A 433 -9.19 -7.94 -13.77
C GLU A 433 -9.38 -9.16 -12.84
N SER A 434 -9.94 -10.22 -13.38
CA SER A 434 -10.22 -11.50 -12.73
C SER A 434 -8.95 -12.26 -12.25
N SER A 435 -7.84 -11.59 -12.03
CA SER A 435 -6.51 -12.21 -11.93
C SER A 435 -5.85 -12.22 -10.56
N SER A 436 -6.48 -11.76 -9.50
CA SER A 436 -5.92 -11.98 -8.16
C SER A 436 -6.70 -13.09 -7.46
N ALA A 437 -6.22 -14.33 -7.56
CA ALA A 437 -6.61 -15.41 -6.67
C ALA A 437 -6.31 -14.99 -5.23
N GLU A 438 -7.28 -14.43 -4.56
CA GLU A 438 -7.19 -14.08 -3.16
C GLU A 438 -7.28 -15.39 -2.37
N ILE A 439 -6.24 -15.69 -1.62
CA ILE A 439 -6.11 -16.97 -0.91
C ILE A 439 -6.80 -16.84 0.45
N SER A 440 -7.70 -17.79 0.76
CA SER A 440 -8.17 -17.97 2.12
C SER A 440 -7.10 -18.71 2.96
N TYR A 441 -7.00 -18.41 4.23
CA TYR A 441 -6.04 -19.02 5.16
C TYR A 441 -6.68 -19.20 6.52
N LYS A 442 -6.24 -20.25 7.24
CA LYS A 442 -6.66 -20.51 8.60
C LYS A 442 -6.04 -19.49 9.55
N CYS A 443 -6.89 -18.90 10.37
CA CYS A 443 -6.45 -18.00 11.44
C CYS A 443 -6.11 -18.86 12.65
N SER A 444 -4.83 -19.05 12.96
CA SER A 444 -4.41 -19.62 14.22
C SER A 444 -4.30 -18.51 15.26
N TYR A 445 -5.19 -18.53 16.23
CA TYR A 445 -5.15 -17.61 17.38
C TYR A 445 -4.05 -17.99 18.37
N GLU A 446 -2.79 -17.89 18.00
CA GLU A 446 -1.73 -17.82 18.99
C GLU A 446 -1.44 -16.36 19.30
N GLU A 447 -1.86 -15.94 20.49
CA GLU A 447 -1.56 -14.65 21.10
C GLU A 447 -0.05 -14.51 21.36
N GLN A 448 0.72 -14.21 20.33
CA GLN A 448 2.06 -13.64 20.54
C GLN A 448 1.96 -12.12 20.42
N ALA A 449 2.35 -11.46 21.51
CA ALA A 449 2.34 -10.00 21.63
C ALA A 449 3.08 -9.34 20.45
N PRO A 450 2.56 -8.23 19.94
CA PRO A 450 2.85 -7.75 18.61
C PRO A 450 4.20 -7.01 18.48
N PRO A 451 4.94 -7.21 17.39
CA PRO A 451 5.99 -6.27 16.95
C PRO A 451 5.45 -4.94 16.43
N VAL A 452 4.18 -4.68 16.60
CA VAL A 452 3.38 -3.58 16.03
C VAL A 452 3.82 -2.20 16.50
N LEU A 453 4.13 -2.08 17.78
CA LEU A 453 4.58 -0.81 18.39
C LEU A 453 5.90 -0.32 17.78
N GLU A 454 6.74 -1.22 17.31
CA GLU A 454 8.06 -0.90 16.78
C GLU A 454 7.99 -0.16 15.44
N ILE A 455 7.19 -0.64 14.46
CA ILE A 455 7.08 0.01 13.14
C ILE A 455 6.45 1.39 13.25
N ASP A 456 5.38 1.54 14.02
CA ASP A 456 4.71 2.84 14.22
C ASP A 456 5.63 3.85 14.89
N GLN A 457 6.42 3.42 15.86
CA GLN A 457 7.39 4.27 16.53
C GLN A 457 8.51 4.68 15.57
N ILE A 458 9.06 3.76 14.78
CA ILE A 458 10.08 4.06 13.77
C ILE A 458 9.55 5.06 12.74
N VAL A 459 8.32 4.85 12.25
CA VAL A 459 7.66 5.76 11.31
C VAL A 459 7.48 7.14 11.94
N LEU A 460 7.05 7.21 13.19
CA LEU A 460 6.88 8.48 13.91
C LEU A 460 8.21 9.23 14.03
N GLU A 461 9.27 8.56 14.46
CA GLU A 461 10.60 9.14 14.56
C GLU A 461 11.13 9.61 13.20
N GLY A 462 10.98 8.80 12.14
CA GLY A 462 11.34 9.16 10.78
C GLY A 462 10.54 10.35 10.24
N CYS A 463 9.26 10.45 10.55
CA CYS A 463 8.41 11.59 10.21
C CYS A 463 8.88 12.88 10.90
N LEU A 464 9.24 12.80 12.18
CA LEU A 464 9.76 13.96 12.93
C LEU A 464 11.05 14.48 12.31
N GLN A 465 11.95 13.60 11.88
CA GLN A 465 13.18 13.98 11.17
C GLN A 465 12.87 14.62 9.81
N SER A 466 11.99 14.02 9.01
CA SER A 466 11.60 14.54 7.69
C SER A 466 10.96 15.93 7.78
N ASN A 467 10.12 16.18 8.79
CA ASN A 467 9.42 17.46 8.96
C ASN A 467 10.35 18.63 9.25
N GLN A 468 11.55 18.40 9.76
CA GLN A 468 12.55 19.44 9.98
C GLN A 468 13.11 20.04 8.68
N PHE A 469 12.94 19.33 7.55
CA PHE A 469 13.42 19.76 6.23
C PHE A 469 12.32 20.41 5.37
N ILE A 470 11.13 20.64 5.91
CA ILE A 470 10.04 21.29 5.17
C ILE A 470 10.38 22.78 4.98
N GLN A 471 10.48 23.18 3.71
CA GLN A 471 10.81 24.57 3.33
C GLN A 471 9.55 25.35 2.93
N ASN A 472 9.64 26.68 2.99
CA ASN A 472 8.59 27.55 2.48
C ASN A 472 8.35 27.34 0.99
N ARG A 473 7.07 27.31 0.56
CA ARG A 473 6.64 27.14 -0.83
C ARG A 473 7.36 28.07 -1.81
N SER A 474 7.63 29.32 -1.42
CA SER A 474 8.28 30.34 -2.26
C SER A 474 9.73 30.02 -2.65
N THR A 475 10.38 29.12 -1.90
CA THR A 475 11.78 28.71 -2.15
C THR A 475 11.91 27.40 -2.90
N LEU A 476 10.79 26.74 -3.25
CA LEU A 476 10.80 25.44 -3.90
C LEU A 476 11.01 25.55 -5.41
N PRO A 477 11.97 24.84 -5.99
CA PRO A 477 12.39 25.10 -7.35
C PRO A 477 11.37 24.66 -8.42
N PHE A 478 10.58 23.58 -8.21
CA PHE A 478 9.88 22.91 -9.31
C PHE A 478 8.37 22.72 -9.10
N VAL A 479 7.73 23.41 -8.17
CA VAL A 479 6.27 23.27 -7.86
C VAL A 479 5.40 23.51 -9.10
N TYR A 480 5.81 24.43 -9.99
CA TYR A 480 5.05 24.81 -11.18
C TYR A 480 5.52 24.12 -12.47
N SER A 481 6.50 23.21 -12.40
CA SER A 481 7.01 22.53 -13.57
C SER A 481 6.03 21.46 -14.07
N LYS A 482 5.64 21.55 -15.36
CA LYS A 482 4.62 20.68 -15.97
C LYS A 482 5.22 19.45 -16.65
N SER A 483 6.49 19.49 -17.00
CA SER A 483 7.20 18.43 -17.72
C SER A 483 8.61 18.23 -17.19
N SER A 484 9.24 17.11 -17.54
CA SER A 484 10.64 16.87 -17.20
C SER A 484 11.59 17.86 -17.90
N ILE A 485 11.23 18.38 -19.07
CA ILE A 485 12.01 19.43 -19.76
C ILE A 485 11.92 20.74 -18.99
N ASP A 486 10.73 21.11 -18.49
CA ASP A 486 10.58 22.32 -17.68
C ASP A 486 11.43 22.25 -16.42
N VAL A 487 11.55 21.05 -15.81
CA VAL A 487 12.43 20.82 -14.66
C VAL A 487 13.89 21.08 -15.03
N LEU A 488 14.36 20.57 -16.18
CA LEU A 488 15.74 20.78 -16.65
C LEU A 488 16.04 22.24 -16.94
N ASN A 489 15.16 22.93 -17.68
CA ASN A 489 15.35 24.33 -18.03
C ASN A 489 15.39 25.20 -16.76
N LYS A 490 14.45 24.99 -15.86
CA LYS A 490 14.40 25.71 -14.59
C LYS A 490 15.59 25.40 -13.67
N ALA A 491 16.13 24.18 -13.72
CA ALA A 491 17.33 23.81 -13.00
C ALA A 491 18.56 24.59 -13.50
N LYS A 492 18.65 24.83 -14.82
CA LYS A 492 19.67 25.72 -15.41
C LYS A 492 19.47 27.16 -14.94
N ASP A 493 18.25 27.71 -15.06
CA ASP A 493 17.95 29.10 -14.66
C ASP A 493 18.31 29.37 -13.19
N LEU A 494 18.13 28.34 -12.34
CA LEU A 494 18.49 28.38 -10.91
C LEU A 494 19.96 28.01 -10.63
N SER A 495 20.78 27.82 -11.66
CA SER A 495 22.19 27.42 -11.53
C SER A 495 22.39 26.13 -10.71
N ILE A 496 21.41 25.23 -10.68
CA ILE A 496 21.52 23.90 -10.07
C ILE A 496 22.39 22.99 -10.94
N ILE A 497 22.28 23.14 -12.28
CA ILE A 497 23.08 22.48 -13.29
C ILE A 497 23.66 23.52 -14.26
N ASP A 498 24.80 23.20 -14.88
CA ASP A 498 25.43 23.99 -15.93
C ASP A 498 24.92 23.60 -17.32
N ASP A 499 25.31 24.36 -18.37
CA ASP A 499 24.91 24.13 -19.75
C ASP A 499 25.37 22.76 -20.25
N SER A 500 26.60 22.36 -19.95
CA SER A 500 27.16 21.08 -20.36
C SER A 500 26.35 19.91 -19.77
N THR A 501 25.95 20.00 -18.51
CA THR A 501 25.09 18.99 -17.85
C THR A 501 23.69 18.97 -18.49
N LEU A 502 23.10 20.12 -18.80
CA LEU A 502 21.81 20.19 -19.49
C LEU A 502 21.85 19.52 -20.86
N GLU A 503 22.84 19.83 -21.69
CA GLU A 503 23.01 19.23 -23.02
C GLU A 503 23.15 17.70 -22.94
N LYS A 504 24.02 17.21 -22.04
CA LYS A 504 24.23 15.78 -21.84
C LYS A 504 22.94 15.08 -21.38
N LEU A 505 22.15 15.69 -20.50
CA LEU A 505 20.86 15.13 -20.04
C LEU A 505 19.81 15.14 -21.15
N CYS A 506 19.75 16.19 -21.98
CA CYS A 506 18.87 16.26 -23.15
C CYS A 506 19.23 15.17 -24.18
N TYR A 507 20.51 14.95 -24.42
CA TYR A 507 21.00 13.90 -25.31
C TYR A 507 20.60 12.49 -24.78
N LEU A 508 20.92 12.17 -23.52
CA LEU A 508 20.56 10.88 -22.90
C LEU A 508 19.05 10.63 -22.90
N ARG A 509 18.27 11.70 -22.65
CA ARG A 509 16.81 11.62 -22.69
C ARG A 509 16.31 11.24 -24.08
N ALA A 510 16.80 11.89 -25.14
CA ALA A 510 16.38 11.63 -26.51
C ALA A 510 16.77 10.22 -26.96
N ASP A 511 18.03 9.84 -26.75
CA ASP A 511 18.56 8.53 -27.12
C ASP A 511 17.78 7.34 -26.47
N GLU A 512 17.43 7.42 -25.17
CA GLU A 512 16.65 6.36 -24.51
C GLU A 512 15.15 6.46 -24.77
N HIS A 513 14.61 7.66 -25.10
CA HIS A 513 13.20 7.82 -25.47
C HIS A 513 12.90 7.15 -26.81
N ASP A 514 13.75 7.34 -27.81
CA ASP A 514 13.58 6.74 -29.13
C ASP A 514 13.63 5.20 -29.05
N LYS A 515 14.53 4.65 -28.25
CA LYS A 515 14.63 3.21 -27.99
C LYS A 515 13.39 2.67 -27.24
N PHE A 516 12.78 3.47 -26.39
CA PHE A 516 11.57 3.09 -25.66
C PHE A 516 10.36 2.99 -26.59
N ILE A 517 10.15 3.98 -27.48
CA ILE A 517 9.06 3.98 -28.47
C ILE A 517 9.17 2.78 -29.42
N VAL A 518 10.37 2.50 -29.94
CA VAL A 518 10.60 1.35 -30.84
C VAL A 518 10.24 0.02 -30.16
N ASN A 519 10.45 -0.11 -28.85
CA ASN A 519 10.09 -1.31 -28.12
C ASN A 519 8.59 -1.40 -27.82
N GLU A 520 7.90 -0.30 -27.53
CA GLU A 520 6.43 -0.31 -27.34
C GLU A 520 5.72 -0.75 -28.62
N HIS A 521 6.10 -0.23 -29.80
CA HIS A 521 5.48 -0.65 -31.07
C HIS A 521 5.69 -2.13 -31.39
N LYS A 522 6.83 -2.73 -31.01
CA LYS A 522 7.06 -4.17 -31.17
C LYS A 522 6.20 -5.03 -30.24
N HIS A 523 5.76 -4.51 -29.10
CA HIS A 523 4.90 -5.22 -28.18
C HIS A 523 3.41 -5.12 -28.55
N GLU A 524 2.95 -3.99 -29.12
CA GLU A 524 1.56 -3.84 -29.59
C GLU A 524 1.24 -4.79 -30.76
N GLU A 525 2.21 -5.16 -31.61
CA GLU A 525 2.03 -6.13 -32.67
C GLU A 525 1.94 -7.60 -32.18
N HIS A 526 2.44 -7.90 -30.97
CA HIS A 526 2.46 -9.26 -30.41
C HIS A 526 1.32 -9.54 -29.41
N ASP A 527 0.67 -8.51 -28.86
CA ASP A 527 -0.41 -8.67 -27.87
C ASP A 527 -1.80 -8.87 -28.48
N LEU A 528 -1.90 -9.03 -29.82
CA LEU A 528 -3.13 -9.42 -30.51
C LEU A 528 -3.39 -10.94 -30.53
N GLU A 529 -2.48 -11.75 -29.99
CA GLU A 529 -2.80 -13.17 -29.69
C GLU A 529 -3.60 -13.22 -28.39
N GLU A 530 -4.86 -13.64 -28.52
CA GLU A 530 -5.83 -13.87 -27.47
C GLU A 530 -5.16 -14.50 -26.23
N THR A 531 -4.96 -13.71 -25.21
CA THR A 531 -4.72 -14.22 -23.86
C THR A 531 -5.99 -14.92 -23.43
N LYS A 532 -6.02 -16.25 -23.56
CA LYS A 532 -6.98 -17.09 -22.85
C LYS A 532 -6.84 -16.77 -21.38
N PHE A 533 -7.84 -16.08 -20.84
CA PHE A 533 -7.95 -15.82 -19.42
C PHE A 533 -7.93 -17.17 -18.69
N PRO A 534 -7.07 -17.35 -17.67
CA PRO A 534 -7.18 -18.53 -16.81
C PRO A 534 -8.58 -18.53 -16.19
N ASP A 535 -9.18 -19.73 -16.07
CA ASP A 535 -10.45 -19.92 -15.39
C ASP A 535 -10.47 -19.14 -14.09
N CYS A 536 -11.52 -18.32 -13.91
CA CYS A 536 -11.70 -17.52 -12.70
C CYS A 536 -11.73 -18.48 -11.51
N ASN A 537 -10.65 -18.50 -10.73
CA ASN A 537 -10.66 -19.17 -9.44
C ASN A 537 -11.66 -18.46 -8.54
N VAL A 538 -12.81 -19.07 -8.34
CA VAL A 538 -13.85 -18.57 -7.44
C VAL A 538 -13.25 -18.57 -6.03
N LEU A 539 -13.26 -17.40 -5.37
CA LEU A 539 -12.78 -17.28 -4.00
C LEU A 539 -13.73 -18.04 -3.07
N SER A 540 -13.27 -19.10 -2.44
CA SER A 540 -14.02 -19.90 -1.48
C SER A 540 -13.52 -19.65 -0.06
N LEU A 541 -14.43 -19.66 0.93
CA LEU A 541 -14.17 -19.46 2.34
C LEU A 541 -14.80 -20.62 3.13
N CYS A 542 -14.00 -21.21 4.03
CA CYS A 542 -14.46 -22.28 4.94
C CYS A 542 -14.57 -21.78 6.39
N PRO A 543 -15.27 -22.50 7.28
CA PRO A 543 -15.31 -22.19 8.71
C PRO A 543 -13.90 -22.17 9.31
N GLY A 544 -13.60 -21.14 10.11
CA GLY A 544 -12.28 -20.93 10.70
C GLY A 544 -11.27 -20.22 9.77
N GLU A 545 -11.70 -19.87 8.56
CA GLU A 545 -10.81 -19.17 7.60
C GLU A 545 -11.09 -17.68 7.54
N THR A 546 -10.08 -16.96 7.09
CA THR A 546 -10.15 -15.54 6.77
C THR A 546 -9.69 -15.34 5.32
N CYS A 547 -10.37 -14.50 4.56
CA CYS A 547 -9.94 -14.11 3.22
C CYS A 547 -9.94 -12.60 3.04
N HIS A 548 -9.13 -12.11 2.10
CA HIS A 548 -9.05 -10.70 1.76
C HIS A 548 -9.68 -10.45 0.39
N PHE A 549 -10.90 -9.97 0.39
CA PHE A 549 -11.69 -9.77 -0.83
C PHE A 549 -11.40 -8.42 -1.49
N MET A 550 -11.07 -8.44 -2.78
CA MET A 550 -10.75 -7.25 -3.61
C MET A 550 -9.59 -6.41 -3.05
N SER A 551 -8.68 -6.97 -2.26
CA SER A 551 -7.67 -6.21 -1.50
C SER A 551 -8.28 -5.08 -0.63
N ARG A 552 -9.58 -5.14 -0.31
CA ARG A 552 -10.36 -4.09 0.36
C ARG A 552 -11.10 -4.55 1.60
N PHE A 553 -11.64 -5.76 1.61
CA PHE A 553 -12.42 -6.28 2.73
C PHE A 553 -11.77 -7.52 3.31
N LEU A 554 -11.55 -7.51 4.60
CA LEU A 554 -11.19 -8.70 5.36
C LEU A 554 -12.48 -9.41 5.79
N ILE A 555 -12.67 -10.65 5.33
CA ILE A 555 -13.83 -11.47 5.64
C ILE A 555 -13.36 -12.63 6.52
N THR A 556 -13.94 -12.75 7.69
CA THR A 556 -13.59 -13.79 8.66
C THR A 556 -14.83 -14.63 8.98
N TRP A 557 -14.70 -15.94 8.88
CA TRP A 557 -15.72 -16.89 9.30
C TRP A 557 -15.23 -17.62 10.56
N LYS A 558 -15.81 -17.31 11.72
CA LYS A 558 -15.44 -17.95 12.99
C LYS A 558 -15.84 -19.42 12.98
N ALA A 559 -14.95 -20.30 13.46
CA ALA A 559 -15.24 -21.73 13.57
C ALA A 559 -16.33 -22.00 14.63
N PRO A 560 -17.13 -23.09 14.49
CA PRO A 560 -18.15 -23.46 15.45
C PRO A 560 -17.61 -23.73 16.87
N GLU A 561 -16.34 -24.11 16.99
CA GLU A 561 -15.68 -24.36 18.28
C GLU A 561 -15.50 -23.08 19.10
N ASP A 562 -15.28 -21.95 18.44
CA ASP A 562 -15.20 -20.62 19.07
C ASP A 562 -16.56 -20.15 19.63
N LEU A 563 -17.66 -20.79 19.20
CA LEU A 563 -19.03 -20.49 19.68
C LEU A 563 -19.31 -20.98 21.11
N ASN A 564 -18.50 -21.91 21.63
CA ASN A 564 -18.72 -22.47 22.96
C ASN A 564 -18.49 -21.44 24.07
N GLU A 565 -17.65 -20.44 23.87
CA GLU A 565 -17.39 -19.38 24.85
C GLU A 565 -18.41 -18.21 24.76
N ILE A 566 -18.96 -17.93 23.56
CA ILE A 566 -19.87 -16.80 23.36
C ILE A 566 -21.33 -17.15 23.66
N CYS A 567 -21.73 -18.43 23.51
CA CYS A 567 -23.11 -18.89 23.63
C CYS A 567 -23.48 -19.52 24.98
N LEU A 568 -22.79 -19.18 26.07
CA LEU A 568 -23.11 -19.70 27.43
C LEU A 568 -24.48 -19.26 27.96
N HIS A 569 -25.19 -18.35 27.27
CA HIS A 569 -26.48 -17.81 27.74
C HIS A 569 -27.69 -18.05 26.82
N GLU A 570 -27.56 -18.69 25.64
CA GLU A 570 -28.71 -18.98 24.80
C GLU A 570 -28.74 -20.45 24.35
N ASN A 571 -29.93 -21.08 24.50
CA ASN A 571 -30.21 -22.50 24.28
C ASN A 571 -29.65 -23.06 22.96
N LYS A 572 -28.60 -23.87 23.00
CA LYS A 572 -28.00 -24.59 21.88
C LYS A 572 -29.01 -25.44 21.04
N GLU A 573 -29.99 -26.06 21.70
CA GLU A 573 -31.05 -26.84 21.06
C GLU A 573 -31.96 -26.01 20.15
N TYR A 574 -32.11 -24.71 20.44
CA TYR A 574 -32.95 -23.81 19.73
C TYR A 574 -32.29 -23.36 18.37
N LEU A 575 -30.99 -23.10 18.41
CA LEU A 575 -30.24 -22.65 17.25
C LEU A 575 -30.04 -23.77 16.22
N SER A 576 -29.84 -25.02 16.66
CA SER A 576 -29.65 -26.16 15.76
C SER A 576 -30.90 -26.53 14.93
N LYS A 577 -32.10 -26.22 15.46
CA LYS A 577 -33.38 -26.46 14.74
C LYS A 577 -33.71 -25.42 13.68
N ILE A 578 -33.04 -24.27 13.69
CA ILE A 578 -33.30 -23.16 12.78
C ILE A 578 -32.34 -23.14 11.58
N CYS A 579 -31.18 -23.76 11.71
CA CYS A 579 -30.14 -23.70 10.67
C CYS A 579 -30.28 -24.85 9.68
N THR A 580 -30.65 -24.52 8.43
CA THR A 580 -30.69 -25.47 7.31
C THR A 580 -29.41 -25.49 6.48
N VAL A 581 -28.46 -24.58 6.79
CA VAL A 581 -27.21 -24.46 6.05
C VAL A 581 -26.21 -25.49 6.53
N ASN A 582 -25.60 -26.24 5.61
CA ASN A 582 -24.50 -27.14 5.91
C ASN A 582 -23.28 -26.31 6.32
N LEU A 583 -23.04 -26.15 7.60
CA LEU A 583 -21.97 -25.35 8.19
C LEU A 583 -20.55 -25.88 7.91
N ASN A 584 -20.45 -27.10 7.36
CA ASN A 584 -19.17 -27.73 7.00
C ASN A 584 -18.79 -27.52 5.54
N GLY A 585 -19.60 -26.81 4.75
CA GLY A 585 -19.34 -26.50 3.36
C GLY A 585 -18.55 -25.21 3.15
N SER A 586 -17.88 -25.07 2.02
CA SER A 586 -17.29 -23.79 1.59
C SER A 586 -18.35 -22.85 1.02
N LEU A 587 -18.19 -21.53 1.26
CA LEU A 587 -19.00 -20.48 0.65
C LEU A 587 -18.17 -19.73 -0.38
N GLU A 588 -18.80 -19.36 -1.48
CA GLU A 588 -18.19 -18.53 -2.52
C GLU A 588 -18.37 -17.06 -2.20
N VAL A 589 -17.31 -16.27 -2.41
CA VAL A 589 -17.33 -14.82 -2.17
C VAL A 589 -17.35 -14.09 -3.51
N ARG A 590 -18.34 -13.22 -3.69
CA ARG A 590 -18.46 -12.36 -4.86
C ARG A 590 -18.88 -10.93 -4.47
N HIS A 591 -18.81 -10.02 -5.41
CA HIS A 591 -19.34 -8.66 -5.22
C HIS A 591 -20.88 -8.63 -5.31
N MET A 592 -21.48 -7.61 -4.68
CA MET A 592 -22.94 -7.42 -4.67
C MET A 592 -23.46 -7.01 -6.05
N ALA A 593 -24.48 -7.71 -6.54
CA ALA A 593 -25.22 -7.41 -7.76
C ALA A 593 -26.55 -6.70 -7.43
N ASP A 594 -27.15 -6.11 -8.46
CA ASP A 594 -28.46 -5.45 -8.31
C ASP A 594 -29.56 -6.45 -7.89
N ALA A 595 -29.44 -7.71 -8.35
CA ALA A 595 -30.35 -8.80 -7.96
C ALA A 595 -30.36 -9.10 -6.46
N ASP A 596 -29.23 -8.86 -5.76
CA ASP A 596 -29.11 -9.22 -4.34
C ASP A 596 -30.01 -8.35 -3.44
N TRP A 597 -30.09 -7.06 -3.71
CA TRP A 597 -31.00 -6.23 -2.90
C TRP A 597 -32.47 -6.36 -3.34
N LEU A 598 -32.74 -6.78 -4.58
CA LEU A 598 -34.08 -7.17 -5.01
C LEU A 598 -34.52 -8.43 -4.25
N PHE A 599 -33.67 -9.43 -4.15
CA PHE A 599 -33.90 -10.62 -3.32
C PHE A 599 -34.24 -10.26 -1.86
N LEU A 600 -33.45 -9.36 -1.24
CA LEU A 600 -33.75 -8.91 0.13
C LEU A 600 -35.12 -8.22 0.23
N ALA A 601 -35.51 -7.45 -0.79
CA ALA A 601 -36.83 -6.81 -0.84
C ALA A 601 -37.95 -7.83 -1.02
N GLU A 602 -37.77 -8.86 -1.84
CA GLU A 602 -38.70 -9.96 -2.02
C GLU A 602 -38.91 -10.72 -0.71
N VAL A 603 -37.82 -11.13 -0.05
CA VAL A 603 -37.89 -11.80 1.27
C VAL A 603 -38.66 -10.97 2.29
N CYS A 604 -38.55 -9.65 2.27
CA CYS A 604 -39.32 -8.78 3.16
C CYS A 604 -40.81 -8.68 2.78
N ASN A 605 -41.15 -8.81 1.48
CA ASN A 605 -42.49 -8.57 0.96
C ASN A 605 -43.34 -9.83 0.79
N VAL A 606 -42.77 -11.02 0.92
CA VAL A 606 -43.52 -12.28 0.88
C VAL A 606 -44.48 -12.31 2.06
N ARG A 607 -45.63 -11.70 1.88
CA ARG A 607 -46.85 -11.99 2.63
C ARG A 607 -47.22 -13.41 2.25
N SER A 608 -47.47 -14.27 3.22
CA SER A 608 -47.88 -15.66 3.08
C SER A 608 -48.69 -15.88 1.79
N VAL A 609 -48.08 -16.56 0.80
CA VAL A 609 -48.75 -16.99 -0.45
C VAL A 609 -49.89 -17.97 -0.16
N GLU A 610 -50.06 -18.41 1.07
CA GLU A 610 -51.17 -19.26 1.52
C GLU A 610 -52.51 -18.56 1.61
N GLU A 611 -52.59 -17.23 1.58
CA GLU A 611 -53.89 -16.53 1.60
C GLU A 611 -54.61 -16.44 0.23
N ASN A 612 -53.95 -16.83 -0.88
CA ASN A 612 -54.56 -16.73 -2.20
C ASN A 612 -55.19 -18.04 -2.72
N LEU A 613 -55.23 -19.08 -1.90
CA LEU A 613 -55.84 -20.39 -2.27
C LEU A 613 -57.07 -20.77 -1.42
N SER A 614 -57.61 -19.88 -0.59
CA SER A 614 -58.86 -20.13 0.12
C SER A 614 -59.94 -19.14 -0.33
N ASP A 615 -61.10 -19.71 -0.67
CA ASP A 615 -62.35 -19.09 -1.12
C ASP A 615 -62.75 -17.84 -0.28
N PRO A 616 -63.36 -16.83 -0.89
CA PRO A 616 -63.74 -15.57 -0.22
C PRO A 616 -65.05 -15.67 0.57
N LYS A 617 -65.29 -16.72 1.39
CA LYS A 617 -66.43 -16.81 2.29
C LYS A 617 -66.09 -17.54 3.54
N ALA A 618 -65.42 -16.88 4.48
CA ALA A 618 -65.52 -17.22 5.93
C ALA A 618 -64.96 -16.06 6.76
N SER A 619 -65.84 -15.35 7.45
CA SER A 619 -65.79 -14.72 8.78
C SER A 619 -64.50 -14.13 9.33
N SER A 620 -64.61 -12.86 9.67
CA SER A 620 -63.86 -12.04 10.61
C SER A 620 -63.23 -12.86 11.77
N GLY A 621 -61.91 -13.13 11.67
CA GLY A 621 -61.07 -13.56 12.76
C GLY A 621 -59.71 -12.91 12.58
N LYS A 622 -59.25 -12.14 13.56
CA LYS A 622 -57.86 -11.70 13.69
C LYS A 622 -56.99 -12.94 13.66
N VAL A 623 -56.36 -13.25 12.50
CA VAL A 623 -55.37 -14.29 12.41
C VAL A 623 -54.08 -13.74 13.00
N GLU A 624 -53.75 -14.27 14.19
CA GLU A 624 -52.47 -13.99 14.85
C GLU A 624 -51.33 -14.43 13.98
N MET A 625 -50.36 -13.57 13.82
CA MET A 625 -49.11 -13.70 13.07
C MET A 625 -48.17 -14.77 13.61
N ASN A 626 -48.69 -15.75 14.33
CA ASN A 626 -47.94 -16.69 15.19
C ASN A 626 -47.56 -18.05 14.53
N ASN A 627 -47.97 -18.33 13.28
CA ASN A 627 -47.80 -19.69 12.72
C ASN A 627 -46.72 -19.83 11.64
N ALA A 628 -45.98 -18.77 11.26
CA ALA A 628 -44.86 -18.92 10.31
C ALA A 628 -43.68 -19.66 11.01
N PRO A 629 -42.98 -20.58 10.31
CA PRO A 629 -41.78 -21.22 10.84
C PRO A 629 -40.77 -20.21 11.35
N GLN A 630 -40.15 -20.51 12.49
CA GLN A 630 -39.27 -19.56 13.18
C GLN A 630 -38.06 -19.14 12.36
N HIS A 631 -37.53 -20.04 11.53
CA HIS A 631 -36.48 -19.70 10.56
C HIS A 631 -36.92 -18.62 9.57
N TYR A 632 -38.15 -18.70 9.07
CA TYR A 632 -38.67 -17.72 8.12
C TYR A 632 -38.85 -16.33 8.75
N ARG A 633 -39.28 -16.24 9.98
CA ARG A 633 -39.37 -14.97 10.73
C ARG A 633 -37.99 -14.35 10.93
N TYR A 634 -36.98 -15.18 11.24
CA TYR A 634 -35.60 -14.70 11.37
C TYR A 634 -35.08 -14.17 10.02
N LEU A 635 -35.30 -14.89 8.94
CA LEU A 635 -34.86 -14.49 7.60
C LEU A 635 -35.49 -13.14 7.19
N GLN A 636 -36.80 -12.95 7.39
CA GLN A 636 -37.48 -11.68 7.15
C GLN A 636 -36.93 -10.54 8.01
N TRP A 637 -36.71 -10.80 9.29
CA TRP A 637 -36.11 -9.80 10.20
C TRP A 637 -34.70 -9.42 9.76
N SER A 638 -33.88 -10.40 9.41
CA SER A 638 -32.51 -10.21 8.92
C SER A 638 -32.48 -9.39 7.64
N ALA A 639 -33.35 -9.72 6.66
CA ALA A 639 -33.47 -8.99 5.41
C ALA A 639 -33.98 -7.54 5.63
N HIS A 640 -34.95 -7.36 6.51
CA HIS A 640 -35.45 -6.01 6.84
C HIS A 640 -34.36 -5.13 7.46
N LYS A 641 -33.63 -5.65 8.42
CA LYS A 641 -32.50 -4.96 9.05
C LYS A 641 -31.41 -4.64 8.03
N ALA A 642 -31.08 -5.59 7.17
CA ALA A 642 -30.10 -5.39 6.08
C ALA A 642 -30.52 -4.29 5.10
N LEU A 643 -31.78 -4.24 4.68
CA LEU A 643 -32.31 -3.17 3.82
C LEU A 643 -32.28 -1.81 4.51
N GLN A 644 -32.52 -1.73 5.81
CA GLN A 644 -32.36 -0.49 6.58
C GLN A 644 -30.91 0.01 6.54
N ASN A 645 -29.95 -0.89 6.79
CA ASN A 645 -28.52 -0.57 6.72
C ASN A 645 -28.12 -0.16 5.29
N LEU A 646 -28.60 -0.87 4.28
CA LEU A 646 -28.32 -0.58 2.88
C LEU A 646 -28.79 0.83 2.44
N ARG A 647 -29.86 1.37 3.04
CA ARG A 647 -30.34 2.74 2.74
C ARG A 647 -29.32 3.82 3.09
N SER A 648 -28.45 3.58 4.07
CA SER A 648 -27.38 4.50 4.44
C SER A 648 -26.22 4.51 3.46
N ILE A 649 -26.09 3.45 2.64
CA ILE A 649 -24.97 3.26 1.70
C ILE A 649 -25.39 3.78 0.32
N PRO A 650 -24.64 4.71 -0.29
CA PRO A 650 -24.89 5.18 -1.66
C PRO A 650 -24.92 4.04 -2.67
N ALA A 651 -25.84 4.08 -3.64
CA ALA A 651 -26.03 3.00 -4.62
C ALA A 651 -24.73 2.60 -5.33
N ALA A 652 -23.90 3.58 -5.71
CA ALA A 652 -22.61 3.34 -6.35
C ALA A 652 -21.62 2.55 -5.48
N ALA A 653 -21.70 2.68 -4.15
CA ALA A 653 -20.81 1.98 -3.22
C ALA A 653 -21.27 0.54 -2.91
N ARG A 654 -22.55 0.22 -3.11
CA ARG A 654 -23.13 -1.10 -2.77
C ARG A 654 -22.51 -2.23 -3.58
N ARG A 655 -22.24 -2.00 -4.87
CA ARG A 655 -21.74 -3.02 -5.80
C ARG A 655 -20.40 -3.64 -5.41
N THR A 656 -19.65 -3.02 -4.53
CA THR A 656 -18.35 -3.55 -4.07
C THR A 656 -18.42 -4.29 -2.73
N LEU A 657 -19.60 -4.41 -2.14
CA LEU A 657 -19.78 -5.14 -0.88
C LEU A 657 -19.68 -6.65 -1.11
N PRO A 658 -19.03 -7.41 -0.20
CA PRO A 658 -18.92 -8.84 -0.31
C PRO A 658 -20.27 -9.52 -0.04
N VAL A 659 -20.62 -10.48 -0.91
CA VAL A 659 -21.76 -11.39 -0.79
C VAL A 659 -21.23 -12.81 -0.78
N LEU A 660 -21.67 -13.60 0.20
CA LEU A 660 -21.33 -15.00 0.31
C LEU A 660 -22.52 -15.85 -0.16
N THR A 661 -22.23 -16.78 -1.07
CA THR A 661 -23.20 -17.69 -1.67
C THR A 661 -22.81 -19.14 -1.45
N ASN A 662 -23.79 -20.04 -1.52
CA ASN A 662 -23.53 -21.47 -1.58
C ASN A 662 -23.13 -21.90 -3.00
N ALA A 663 -22.80 -23.18 -3.18
CA ALA A 663 -22.44 -23.75 -4.48
C ALA A 663 -23.57 -23.68 -5.54
N GLN A 664 -24.81 -23.41 -5.13
CA GLN A 664 -25.97 -23.21 -5.99
C GLN A 664 -26.17 -21.75 -6.38
N GLY A 665 -25.37 -20.83 -5.81
CA GLY A 665 -25.47 -19.40 -6.05
C GLY A 665 -26.48 -18.68 -5.12
N ASP A 666 -27.11 -19.37 -4.17
CA ASP A 666 -28.04 -18.74 -3.24
C ASP A 666 -27.30 -17.88 -2.21
N ILE A 667 -27.89 -16.74 -1.87
CA ILE A 667 -27.30 -15.80 -0.93
C ILE A 667 -27.41 -16.34 0.51
N VAL A 668 -26.26 -16.59 1.12
CA VAL A 668 -26.14 -17.09 2.50
C VAL A 668 -25.90 -15.94 3.48
N CYS A 669 -25.03 -15.00 3.13
CA CYS A 669 -24.67 -13.90 4.02
C CYS A 669 -24.22 -12.67 3.23
N ILE A 670 -24.56 -11.47 3.72
CA ILE A 670 -24.02 -10.18 3.28
C ILE A 670 -23.54 -9.45 4.54
N PRO A 671 -22.32 -9.76 4.99
CA PRO A 671 -21.87 -9.38 6.34
C PRO A 671 -21.78 -7.87 6.54
N SER A 672 -21.43 -7.10 5.51
CA SER A 672 -21.31 -5.63 5.59
C SER A 672 -22.63 -4.93 5.94
N ILE A 673 -23.78 -5.52 5.63
CA ILE A 673 -25.11 -4.96 5.97
C ILE A 673 -25.85 -5.79 7.02
N GLY A 674 -25.22 -6.86 7.53
CA GLY A 674 -25.74 -7.69 8.61
C GLY A 674 -26.83 -8.68 8.17
N PHE A 675 -26.97 -9.00 6.87
CA PHE A 675 -27.82 -10.08 6.39
C PHE A 675 -27.18 -11.43 6.65
N ARG A 676 -27.95 -12.37 7.22
CA ARG A 676 -27.58 -13.79 7.42
C ARG A 676 -28.82 -14.64 7.25
N CYS A 677 -28.72 -15.73 6.51
CA CYS A 677 -29.83 -16.68 6.40
C CYS A 677 -30.03 -17.51 7.68
N CYS A 678 -28.99 -17.61 8.51
CA CYS A 678 -29.00 -18.37 9.77
C CYS A 678 -28.28 -17.58 10.88
N PRO A 679 -28.82 -17.56 12.12
CA PRO A 679 -28.20 -16.86 13.25
C PRO A 679 -26.84 -17.45 13.67
N SER A 680 -26.61 -18.75 13.42
CA SER A 680 -25.37 -19.45 13.75
C SER A 680 -24.19 -19.08 12.83
N LEU A 681 -24.42 -18.36 11.75
CA LEU A 681 -23.36 -17.90 10.85
C LEU A 681 -22.65 -16.68 11.45
N LEU A 682 -21.44 -16.86 11.94
CA LEU A 682 -20.61 -15.77 12.46
C LEU A 682 -19.58 -15.34 11.43
N ILE A 683 -20.07 -14.70 10.36
CA ILE A 683 -19.24 -14.13 9.31
C ILE A 683 -19.22 -12.62 9.48
N GLN A 684 -18.02 -12.03 9.45
CA GLN A 684 -17.79 -10.60 9.51
C GLN A 684 -17.04 -10.13 8.28
N ALA A 685 -17.33 -8.94 7.80
CA ALA A 685 -16.56 -8.26 6.78
C ALA A 685 -16.22 -6.85 7.26
N VAL A 686 -14.96 -6.52 7.28
CA VAL A 686 -14.46 -5.20 7.69
C VAL A 686 -13.73 -4.59 6.51
N PHE A 687 -13.97 -3.30 6.24
CA PHE A 687 -13.18 -2.57 5.26
C PHE A 687 -11.74 -2.44 5.77
N TYR A 688 -10.85 -3.17 5.15
CA TYR A 688 -9.45 -3.29 5.53
C TYR A 688 -8.57 -3.25 4.27
N PRO A 689 -8.34 -2.06 3.72
CA PRO A 689 -7.57 -1.92 2.48
C PRO A 689 -6.11 -2.34 2.69
N ARG A 690 -5.57 -3.08 1.73
CA ARG A 690 -4.18 -3.56 1.78
C ARG A 690 -3.18 -2.41 1.82
N VAL A 691 -3.39 -1.41 0.97
CA VAL A 691 -2.55 -0.21 0.90
C VAL A 691 -3.28 0.92 1.63
N PRO A 692 -2.71 1.51 2.67
CA PRO A 692 -3.33 2.62 3.40
C PRO A 692 -3.41 3.89 2.56
N LEU A 693 -4.20 4.86 3.01
CA LEU A 693 -4.29 6.16 2.36
C LEU A 693 -2.89 6.81 2.32
N GLY A 694 -2.51 7.26 1.13
CA GLY A 694 -1.17 7.82 0.90
C GLY A 694 -0.11 6.80 0.49
N GLY A 695 -0.46 5.51 0.39
CA GLY A 695 0.46 4.46 -0.06
C GLY A 695 1.45 3.99 1.00
N GLY A 696 1.25 4.36 2.26
CA GLY A 696 2.16 4.08 3.37
C GLY A 696 3.29 5.12 3.50
N TYR A 697 4.12 4.92 4.52
CA TYR A 697 5.24 5.83 4.81
C TYR A 697 6.30 5.81 3.73
N SER A 698 6.75 6.99 3.32
CA SER A 698 7.92 7.16 2.46
C SER A 698 8.71 8.42 2.86
N SER A 699 10.04 8.31 2.85
CA SER A 699 10.96 9.43 3.09
C SER A 699 11.95 9.56 1.94
N TYR A 700 12.25 10.79 1.55
CA TYR A 700 13.19 11.13 0.48
C TYR A 700 14.39 11.94 1.01
N LEU A 701 14.69 11.81 2.29
CA LEU A 701 15.85 12.46 2.93
C LEU A 701 17.17 12.05 2.32
#